data_7ecaad55bce406b1e8f8c720578b03c5
#
_entry.id   7ecaad55bce406b1e8f8c720578b03c5
#
_cell.length_a   1.000
_cell.length_b   1.000
_cell.length_c   1.000
_cell.angle_alpha   90.00
_cell.angle_beta   90.00
_cell.angle_gamma   90.00
#
_symmetry.space_group_name_H-M   'P 1'
#
loop_
_entity.id
_entity.type
_entity.pdbx_description
1 polymer ?
#
loop_
_entity_poly.entity_id
_entity_poly.type
_entity_poly.pdbx_seq_one_letter_code
_entity_poly.pdbx_strand_id
1 'polypeptide(L)'
;MANQANHYDAGNIQVLEGLEAVRMRPGMYIGTTSTRGLHHLLWEIVDNAIDEASNGFADEVRVTLHTDGSASVYDNGRGMPVDEHPTMHVSGAEVIFTVLHAGGKFNNENYSYSGGLHGVGASVVNALSKWLTVDIYRDFSHYAMRFTSQFDEKKGKVIAGKPDAPLAKVGNTRKKGTLVRFLPDDAIFEDVRFNYDTVFRRLQELAYLNRGLKIVFLDXXXXPARRETTFHYEGGIIDYVRYLNDGKTVLHDQPIYLEGQKDSVICRVAIQYTDGYTESLFSYVNNIPTGEGGTHETGFKAAFTKMFNDYARRNGFLKEKDSNLTGEDFREGLSCVLTTMVKNPQFEGQTKGRLGNSEVRPAVEGIITQQLTDWLENLKNQEIAQQIVQKAIRAAQVREAARKTRDNARKANQLDAAPLVGKLSACRGKKAEDNELFIVEGDSAGGSAKQGRDSRYQAILPLRGKPLNAEKKRLDQVLSNEEFRSLITALGTSIDENFNLANLKYNKVIILSDADQDGAHIRAILLTFFFRYMKELVTGGHVYIGMPPLYKVQKGSKVLYAYDDKELAKCIKEAGKGYTLQRYKGLGEMNPEQLWATTMDPSQRKLMQVTIEDAALADRRITILMGDKVEPRRDYIIENADFNKPDNFELPEGQRGEGK
;
A
#
# COMPACT_ATOMS: atom_id res chain seq x y z
N MET A 1 52.31 -9.72 9.20
CA MET A 1 51.03 -9.85 9.95
C MET A 1 50.29 -11.03 9.35
N ALA A 2 50.14 -12.10 10.15
CA ALA A 2 49.56 -13.35 9.65
C ALA A 2 48.05 -13.15 9.35
N ASN A 3 47.66 -13.56 8.16
CA ASN A 3 46.25 -13.70 7.76
C ASN A 3 45.60 -14.68 8.73
N GLN A 4 44.79 -14.17 9.65
CA GLN A 4 43.85 -15.04 10.37
C GLN A 4 42.81 -15.50 9.36
N ALA A 5 43.01 -16.69 8.82
CA ALA A 5 41.97 -17.33 8.02
C ALA A 5 40.69 -17.40 8.86
N ASN A 6 39.60 -16.80 8.40
CA ASN A 6 38.29 -16.94 9.01
C ASN A 6 37.89 -18.42 8.97
N HIS A 7 38.10 -19.11 10.06
CA HIS A 7 37.68 -20.51 10.22
C HIS A 7 36.18 -20.51 10.46
N TYR A 8 35.39 -20.87 9.44
CA TYR A 8 33.95 -21.04 9.57
C TYR A 8 33.69 -22.51 9.92
N ASP A 9 33.30 -22.73 11.15
CA ASP A 9 33.03 -24.09 11.67
C ASP A 9 31.67 -24.09 12.40
N ALA A 10 31.26 -25.26 12.91
CA ALA A 10 29.99 -25.44 13.60
C ALA A 10 29.85 -24.53 14.84
N GLY A 11 30.96 -24.16 15.48
CA GLY A 11 30.93 -23.24 16.62
C GLY A 11 30.55 -21.81 16.25
N ASN A 12 30.62 -21.46 14.96
CA ASN A 12 30.23 -20.12 14.46
C ASN A 12 28.72 -20.04 14.11
N ILE A 13 28.00 -21.18 14.23
CA ILE A 13 26.56 -21.21 13.95
C ILE A 13 25.83 -20.87 15.25
N GLN A 14 25.12 -19.71 15.24
CA GLN A 14 24.27 -19.30 16.36
C GLN A 14 22.86 -19.82 16.18
N VAL A 15 22.35 -20.50 17.19
CA VAL A 15 20.96 -20.95 17.24
C VAL A 15 20.18 -19.95 18.09
N LEU A 16 19.20 -19.29 17.46
CA LEU A 16 18.31 -18.34 18.13
C LEU A 16 16.98 -19.07 18.43
N GLU A 17 16.56 -19.03 19.67
CA GLU A 17 15.32 -19.69 20.09
C GLU A 17 14.35 -18.71 20.73
N GLY A 18 13.07 -19.01 20.57
CA GLY A 18 11.98 -18.28 21.21
C GLY A 18 11.91 -16.82 20.82
N LEU A 19 11.45 -15.98 21.75
CA LEU A 19 11.21 -14.56 21.53
C LEU A 19 12.49 -13.75 21.27
N GLU A 20 13.64 -14.27 21.67
CA GLU A 20 14.93 -13.61 21.43
C GLU A 20 15.25 -13.56 19.93
N ALA A 21 14.87 -14.61 19.19
CA ALA A 21 15.03 -14.65 17.72
C ALA A 21 14.30 -13.49 17.06
N VAL A 22 13.10 -13.16 17.55
CA VAL A 22 12.29 -12.05 17.04
C VAL A 22 12.99 -10.71 17.24
N ARG A 23 13.54 -10.48 18.43
CA ARG A 23 14.24 -9.21 18.73
C ARG A 23 15.53 -9.05 17.93
N MET A 24 16.24 -10.16 17.69
CA MET A 24 17.49 -10.14 16.92
C MET A 24 17.25 -9.87 15.44
N ARG A 25 16.13 -10.35 14.89
CA ARG A 25 15.80 -10.23 13.46
C ARG A 25 14.33 -9.78 13.27
N PRO A 26 13.95 -8.61 13.79
CA PRO A 26 12.54 -8.20 13.73
C PRO A 26 12.01 -8.11 12.28
N GLY A 27 12.86 -7.71 11.32
CA GLY A 27 12.47 -7.63 9.92
C GLY A 27 11.94 -8.94 9.32
N MET A 28 12.35 -10.09 9.86
CA MET A 28 11.84 -11.39 9.39
C MET A 28 10.36 -11.59 9.75
N TYR A 29 9.88 -10.92 10.80
CA TYR A 29 8.53 -11.12 11.35
C TYR A 29 7.58 -9.97 11.01
N ILE A 30 8.09 -8.74 10.96
CA ILE A 30 7.28 -7.53 10.72
C ILE A 30 7.72 -6.74 9.48
N GLY A 31 8.66 -7.27 8.71
CA GLY A 31 9.13 -6.67 7.45
C GLY A 31 10.13 -5.54 7.62
N THR A 32 9.93 -4.66 8.57
CA THR A 32 10.78 -3.47 8.78
C THR A 32 10.61 -2.95 10.21
N THR A 33 11.57 -2.17 10.70
CA THR A 33 11.49 -1.50 12.01
C THR A 33 11.07 -0.02 11.89
N SER A 34 10.69 0.40 10.69
CA SER A 34 10.13 1.73 10.44
C SER A 34 8.68 1.84 10.98
N THR A 35 8.03 2.97 10.76
CA THR A 35 6.62 3.22 11.12
C THR A 35 5.69 2.12 10.58
N ARG A 36 5.99 1.55 9.42
CA ARG A 36 5.20 0.45 8.83
C ARG A 36 5.24 -0.80 9.72
N GLY A 37 6.42 -1.18 10.19
CA GLY A 37 6.58 -2.32 11.10
C GLY A 37 5.94 -2.06 12.46
N LEU A 38 5.99 -0.82 12.94
CA LEU A 38 5.30 -0.41 14.16
C LEU A 38 3.78 -0.67 14.05
N HIS A 39 3.17 -0.22 12.96
CA HIS A 39 1.73 -0.43 12.74
C HIS A 39 1.41 -1.91 12.57
N HIS A 40 2.35 -2.71 12.05
CA HIS A 40 2.16 -4.16 11.92
C HIS A 40 1.91 -4.82 13.27
N LEU A 41 2.56 -4.35 14.36
CA LEU A 41 2.28 -4.86 15.71
C LEU A 41 0.80 -4.66 16.08
N LEU A 42 0.27 -3.48 15.79
CA LEU A 42 -1.14 -3.19 16.07
C LEU A 42 -2.05 -4.10 15.25
N TRP A 43 -1.71 -4.30 13.95
CA TRP A 43 -2.52 -5.16 13.07
C TRP A 43 -2.55 -6.61 13.52
N GLU A 44 -1.48 -7.13 14.08
CA GLU A 44 -1.45 -8.51 14.60
C GLU A 44 -2.49 -8.69 15.73
N ILE A 45 -2.63 -7.70 16.61
CA ILE A 45 -3.62 -7.76 17.69
C ILE A 45 -5.05 -7.47 17.17
N VAL A 46 -5.19 -6.49 16.27
CA VAL A 46 -6.48 -6.15 15.65
C VAL A 46 -7.01 -7.36 14.87
N ASP A 47 -6.16 -8.02 14.08
CA ASP A 47 -6.57 -9.18 13.28
C ASP A 47 -7.07 -10.33 14.17
N ASN A 48 -6.50 -10.52 15.37
CA ASN A 48 -7.01 -11.50 16.33
C ASN A 48 -8.44 -11.16 16.78
N ALA A 49 -8.71 -9.88 17.03
CA ALA A 49 -10.05 -9.42 17.39
C ALA A 49 -11.04 -9.58 16.21
N ILE A 50 -10.59 -9.27 15.00
CA ILE A 50 -11.39 -9.43 13.78
C ILE A 50 -11.67 -10.92 13.51
N ASP A 51 -10.73 -11.82 13.79
CA ASP A 51 -10.97 -13.25 13.65
C ASP A 51 -12.11 -13.73 14.59
N GLU A 52 -12.18 -13.20 15.83
CA GLU A 52 -13.31 -13.47 16.73
C GLU A 52 -14.64 -13.00 16.10
N ALA A 53 -14.63 -11.80 15.50
CA ALA A 53 -15.83 -11.25 14.85
C ALA A 53 -16.23 -12.03 13.59
N SER A 54 -15.25 -12.37 12.73
CA SER A 54 -15.50 -13.10 11.47
C SER A 54 -16.07 -14.49 11.71
N ASN A 55 -15.77 -15.08 12.86
CA ASN A 55 -16.27 -16.40 13.24
C ASN A 55 -17.53 -16.31 14.13
N GLY A 56 -18.12 -15.12 14.27
CA GLY A 56 -19.41 -14.92 14.93
C GLY A 56 -19.36 -14.81 16.45
N PHE A 57 -18.19 -14.68 17.05
CA PHE A 57 -18.03 -14.65 18.50
C PHE A 57 -18.00 -13.24 19.08
N ALA A 58 -17.68 -12.23 18.27
CA ALA A 58 -17.61 -10.84 18.69
C ALA A 58 -18.43 -9.96 17.75
N ASP A 59 -19.03 -8.88 18.28
CA ASP A 59 -19.71 -7.86 17.49
C ASP A 59 -19.21 -6.44 17.78
N GLU A 60 -18.24 -6.29 18.68
CA GLU A 60 -17.59 -5.02 18.96
C GLU A 60 -16.07 -5.22 19.11
N VAL A 61 -15.31 -4.34 18.46
CA VAL A 61 -13.86 -4.22 18.64
C VAL A 61 -13.56 -2.76 18.98
N ARG A 62 -12.68 -2.55 19.96
CA ARG A 62 -12.30 -1.19 20.39
C ARG A 62 -10.79 -1.05 20.36
N VAL A 63 -10.30 -0.05 19.65
CA VAL A 63 -8.87 0.25 19.52
C VAL A 63 -8.59 1.60 20.14
N THR A 64 -7.59 1.67 21.02
CA THR A 64 -7.23 2.91 21.70
C THR A 64 -5.73 3.17 21.56
N LEU A 65 -5.38 4.39 21.15
CA LEU A 65 -4.01 4.91 21.21
C LEU A 65 -3.91 5.77 22.47
N HIS A 66 -3.01 5.39 23.36
CA HIS A 66 -2.89 6.01 24.70
C HIS A 66 -1.84 7.11 24.71
N THR A 67 -1.97 8.03 25.68
CA THR A 67 -1.06 9.16 25.87
C THR A 67 0.38 8.75 26.19
N ASP A 68 0.59 7.54 26.75
CA ASP A 68 1.91 7.01 27.08
C ASP A 68 2.62 6.36 25.90
N GLY A 69 1.99 6.37 24.71
CA GLY A 69 2.53 5.74 23.50
C GLY A 69 2.12 4.28 23.32
N SER A 70 1.40 3.71 24.29
CA SER A 70 0.90 2.34 24.15
C SER A 70 -0.35 2.31 23.29
N ALA A 71 -0.66 1.13 22.75
CA ALA A 71 -1.90 0.86 22.03
C ALA A 71 -2.64 -0.28 22.71
N SER A 72 -3.97 -0.26 22.64
CA SER A 72 -4.77 -1.38 23.17
C SER A 72 -5.89 -1.76 22.21
N VAL A 73 -6.22 -3.05 22.21
CA VAL A 73 -7.31 -3.62 21.40
C VAL A 73 -8.17 -4.48 22.33
N TYR A 74 -9.45 -4.21 22.32
CA TYR A 74 -10.46 -4.99 23.05
C TYR A 74 -11.43 -5.60 22.04
N ASP A 75 -11.78 -6.85 22.22
CA ASP A 75 -12.90 -7.50 21.55
C ASP A 75 -13.86 -8.07 22.60
N ASN A 76 -15.13 -8.15 22.28
CA ASN A 76 -16.14 -8.74 23.17
C ASN A 76 -16.42 -10.21 22.84
N GLY A 77 -15.41 -10.93 22.36
CA GLY A 77 -15.49 -12.33 21.97
C GLY A 77 -15.46 -13.31 23.15
N ARG A 78 -14.99 -14.52 22.87
CA ARG A 78 -14.98 -15.61 23.88
C ARG A 78 -13.99 -15.42 25.02
N GLY A 79 -12.95 -14.59 24.81
CA GLY A 79 -11.81 -14.49 25.72
C GLY A 79 -10.78 -15.59 25.45
N MET A 80 -9.52 -15.25 25.59
CA MET A 80 -8.42 -16.22 25.42
C MET A 80 -8.54 -17.37 26.41
N PRO A 81 -7.99 -18.57 26.07
CA PRO A 81 -8.03 -19.71 27.00
C PRO A 81 -7.21 -19.40 28.26
N VAL A 82 -7.80 -19.67 29.42
CA VAL A 82 -7.19 -19.40 30.74
C VAL A 82 -6.75 -20.69 31.45
N ASP A 83 -7.21 -21.84 30.97
CA ASP A 83 -6.88 -23.14 31.52
C ASP A 83 -5.42 -23.51 31.21
N GLU A 84 -4.90 -24.45 32.00
CA GLU A 84 -3.52 -24.93 31.86
C GLU A 84 -3.35 -25.72 30.56
N HIS A 85 -2.31 -25.39 29.79
CA HIS A 85 -1.97 -26.10 28.57
C HIS A 85 -1.41 -27.49 28.93
N PRO A 86 -1.93 -28.57 28.34
CA PRO A 86 -1.59 -29.94 28.79
C PRO A 86 -0.11 -30.29 28.67
N THR A 87 0.62 -29.68 27.75
CA THR A 87 2.06 -30.01 27.53
C THR A 87 2.99 -28.98 28.17
N MET A 88 2.62 -27.70 28.12
CA MET A 88 3.47 -26.60 28.58
C MET A 88 3.32 -26.30 30.07
N HIS A 89 2.22 -26.75 30.70
CA HIS A 89 1.93 -26.60 32.14
C HIS A 89 1.90 -25.12 32.58
N VAL A 90 1.50 -24.22 31.67
CA VAL A 90 1.19 -22.82 31.95
C VAL A 90 -0.14 -22.49 31.28
N SER A 91 -0.72 -21.32 31.58
CA SER A 91 -2.02 -20.94 31.02
C SER A 91 -1.95 -20.85 29.48
N GLY A 92 -3.08 -21.12 28.83
CA GLY A 92 -3.19 -20.95 27.36
C GLY A 92 -2.80 -19.54 26.91
N ALA A 93 -3.18 -18.52 27.68
CA ALA A 93 -2.80 -17.14 27.40
C ALA A 93 -1.26 -16.97 27.41
N GLU A 94 -0.57 -17.55 28.40
CA GLU A 94 0.89 -17.47 28.47
C GLU A 94 1.54 -18.14 27.24
N VAL A 95 1.03 -19.30 26.82
CA VAL A 95 1.52 -20.00 25.64
C VAL A 95 1.40 -19.11 24.38
N ILE A 96 0.25 -18.45 24.19
CA ILE A 96 -0.01 -17.59 23.03
C ILE A 96 1.01 -16.45 22.94
N PHE A 97 1.40 -15.86 24.06
CA PHE A 97 2.28 -14.69 24.08
C PHE A 97 3.77 -15.03 24.18
N THR A 98 4.15 -16.26 24.57
CA THR A 98 5.56 -16.59 24.81
C THR A 98 6.13 -17.66 23.88
N VAL A 99 5.28 -18.43 23.19
CA VAL A 99 5.73 -19.53 22.32
C VAL A 99 5.46 -19.18 20.86
N LEU A 100 6.51 -19.19 20.05
CA LEU A 100 6.37 -19.02 18.60
C LEU A 100 5.71 -20.28 18.02
N HIS A 101 4.87 -20.07 17.02
CA HIS A 101 4.11 -21.15 16.35
C HIS A 101 3.19 -21.90 17.30
N ALA A 102 2.55 -21.16 18.22
CA ALA A 102 1.51 -21.68 19.12
C ALA A 102 0.22 -20.88 18.92
N GLY A 103 -0.90 -21.56 18.80
CA GLY A 103 -2.20 -20.90 18.65
C GLY A 103 -3.31 -21.84 18.28
N GLY A 104 -4.52 -21.42 18.49
CA GLY A 104 -5.75 -22.18 18.23
C GLY A 104 -6.25 -22.13 16.78
N LYS A 105 -5.43 -21.62 15.86
CA LYS A 105 -5.81 -21.40 14.46
C LYS A 105 -5.18 -22.39 13.46
N PHE A 106 -4.40 -23.35 13.96
CA PHE A 106 -3.73 -24.35 13.12
C PHE A 106 -4.68 -25.43 12.60
N ASN A 107 -5.79 -25.66 13.29
CA ASN A 107 -6.87 -26.50 12.80
C ASN A 107 -8.15 -25.64 12.70
N ASN A 108 -9.11 -26.08 11.94
CA ASN A 108 -10.34 -25.33 11.68
C ASN A 108 -11.44 -25.60 12.73
N GLU A 109 -11.08 -26.16 13.88
CA GLU A 109 -12.06 -26.48 14.94
C GLU A 109 -12.54 -25.23 15.70
N ASN A 110 -11.60 -24.33 16.01
CA ASN A 110 -11.88 -23.12 16.80
C ASN A 110 -12.15 -21.90 15.92
N TYR A 111 -11.51 -21.82 14.74
CA TYR A 111 -11.67 -20.74 13.78
C TYR A 111 -11.79 -21.34 12.40
N SER A 112 -12.97 -21.20 11.78
CA SER A 112 -13.19 -21.70 10.41
C SER A 112 -12.41 -20.87 9.38
N TYR A 113 -12.32 -19.57 9.62
CA TYR A 113 -11.63 -18.64 8.73
C TYR A 113 -10.79 -17.70 9.59
N SER A 114 -9.52 -17.53 9.24
CA SER A 114 -8.60 -16.70 10.02
C SER A 114 -7.55 -16.03 9.12
N GLY A 115 -7.21 -14.79 9.44
CA GLY A 115 -6.06 -14.08 8.88
C GLY A 115 -4.76 -14.45 9.58
N GLY A 116 -4.83 -14.83 10.85
CA GLY A 116 -3.68 -15.15 11.69
C GLY A 116 -3.27 -16.62 11.61
N LEU A 117 -2.54 -16.99 10.57
CA LEU A 117 -2.27 -18.39 10.21
C LEU A 117 -1.00 -18.99 10.80
N HIS A 118 -0.03 -18.15 11.20
CA HIS A 118 1.31 -18.63 11.52
C HIS A 118 1.52 -18.88 13.02
N GLY A 119 0.57 -18.47 13.87
CA GLY A 119 0.66 -18.66 15.32
C GLY A 119 1.81 -17.88 15.96
N VAL A 120 2.18 -16.75 15.36
CA VAL A 120 3.32 -15.95 15.83
C VAL A 120 2.95 -14.50 16.16
N GLY A 121 1.80 -14.00 15.72
CA GLY A 121 1.45 -12.58 15.83
C GLY A 121 1.54 -12.05 17.26
N ALA A 122 0.83 -12.67 18.19
CA ALA A 122 0.78 -12.22 19.60
C ALA A 122 2.16 -12.30 20.25
N SER A 123 2.90 -13.38 20.02
CA SER A 123 4.24 -13.56 20.60
C SER A 123 5.25 -12.58 19.99
N VAL A 124 5.12 -12.25 18.71
CA VAL A 124 5.95 -11.23 18.05
C VAL A 124 5.69 -9.85 18.66
N VAL A 125 4.43 -9.49 18.89
CA VAL A 125 4.09 -8.20 19.54
C VAL A 125 4.71 -8.14 20.95
N ASN A 126 4.59 -9.23 21.71
CA ASN A 126 5.17 -9.31 23.04
C ASN A 126 6.71 -9.14 22.99
N ALA A 127 7.38 -9.84 22.09
CA ALA A 127 8.85 -9.79 21.95
C ALA A 127 9.36 -8.39 21.61
N LEU A 128 8.59 -7.61 20.83
CA LEU A 128 9.00 -6.29 20.33
C LEU A 128 8.44 -5.13 21.17
N SER A 129 7.86 -5.44 22.33
CA SER A 129 7.30 -4.44 23.27
C SER A 129 8.14 -4.34 24.54
N LYS A 130 8.19 -3.17 25.15
CA LYS A 130 8.75 -2.99 26.51
C LYS A 130 7.93 -3.76 27.52
N TRP A 131 6.62 -3.69 27.38
CA TRP A 131 5.68 -4.47 28.19
C TRP A 131 4.41 -4.71 27.40
N LEU A 132 3.72 -5.78 27.79
CA LEU A 132 2.41 -6.12 27.26
C LEU A 132 1.54 -6.63 28.41
N THR A 133 0.28 -6.20 28.44
CA THR A 133 -0.72 -6.71 29.39
C THR A 133 -1.86 -7.35 28.63
N VAL A 134 -2.41 -8.42 29.21
CA VAL A 134 -3.63 -9.04 28.71
C VAL A 134 -4.64 -9.15 29.86
N ASP A 135 -5.85 -8.67 29.60
CA ASP A 135 -7.02 -8.83 30.47
C ASP A 135 -8.01 -9.73 29.75
N ILE A 136 -8.41 -10.82 30.38
CA ILE A 136 -9.31 -11.82 29.80
C ILE A 136 -10.58 -11.86 30.65
N TYR A 137 -11.70 -11.67 29.97
CA TYR A 137 -13.04 -11.64 30.58
C TYR A 137 -13.78 -12.89 30.09
N ARG A 138 -13.84 -13.92 30.94
CA ARG A 138 -14.34 -15.22 30.55
C ARG A 138 -14.95 -15.94 31.75
N ASP A 139 -16.08 -16.60 31.54
CA ASP A 139 -16.76 -17.44 32.55
C ASP A 139 -17.00 -16.67 33.86
N PHE A 140 -17.53 -15.44 33.73
CA PHE A 140 -17.84 -14.53 34.83
C PHE A 140 -16.64 -14.12 35.67
N SER A 141 -15.43 -14.29 35.11
CA SER A 141 -14.17 -13.99 35.79
C SER A 141 -13.31 -13.05 34.96
N HIS A 142 -12.58 -12.19 35.65
CA HIS A 142 -11.55 -11.32 35.04
C HIS A 142 -10.18 -11.86 35.43
N TYR A 143 -9.37 -12.20 34.43
CA TYR A 143 -8.00 -12.64 34.58
C TYR A 143 -7.06 -11.59 33.99
N ALA A 144 -5.87 -11.48 34.59
CA ALA A 144 -4.88 -10.52 34.09
C ALA A 144 -3.47 -11.13 34.13
N MET A 145 -2.65 -10.70 33.17
CA MET A 145 -1.25 -11.12 33.07
C MET A 145 -0.44 -9.99 32.44
N ARG A 146 0.82 -9.88 32.86
CA ARG A 146 1.75 -8.88 32.33
C ARG A 146 3.04 -9.54 31.90
N PHE A 147 3.61 -9.05 30.81
CA PHE A 147 4.88 -9.47 30.25
C PHE A 147 5.79 -8.24 30.13
N THR A 148 7.08 -8.43 30.40
CA THR A 148 8.06 -7.34 30.34
C THR A 148 9.33 -7.82 29.63
N SER A 149 9.90 -6.98 28.77
CA SER A 149 11.21 -7.21 28.16
C SER A 149 12.25 -6.47 29.01
N GLN A 150 13.19 -7.19 29.59
CA GLN A 150 14.14 -6.65 30.55
C GLN A 150 15.58 -7.05 30.22
N PHE A 151 16.51 -6.12 30.42
CA PHE A 151 17.92 -6.41 30.28
C PHE A 151 18.40 -7.24 31.46
N ASP A 152 19.00 -8.40 31.17
CA ASP A 152 19.56 -9.31 32.14
C ASP A 152 21.11 -9.06 32.19
N GLU A 153 21.58 -8.45 33.27
CA GLU A 153 22.98 -8.10 33.44
C GLU A 153 23.90 -9.34 33.44
N LYS A 154 23.41 -10.48 33.95
CA LYS A 154 24.18 -11.71 34.00
C LYS A 154 24.38 -12.33 32.62
N LYS A 155 23.38 -12.21 31.77
CA LYS A 155 23.41 -12.75 30.40
C LYS A 155 23.86 -11.71 29.37
N GLY A 156 23.95 -10.44 29.76
CA GLY A 156 24.32 -9.33 28.87
C GLY A 156 23.38 -9.11 27.69
N LYS A 157 22.10 -9.49 27.85
CA LYS A 157 21.12 -9.38 26.78
C LYS A 157 19.71 -9.13 27.32
N VAL A 158 18.81 -8.67 26.44
CA VAL A 158 17.40 -8.49 26.80
C VAL A 158 16.69 -9.85 26.79
N ILE A 159 16.01 -10.16 27.88
CA ILE A 159 15.07 -11.30 27.94
C ILE A 159 13.71 -10.75 27.48
N ALA A 160 13.26 -11.22 26.32
CA ALA A 160 12.07 -10.68 25.65
C ALA A 160 10.77 -11.25 26.22
N GLY A 161 9.81 -10.37 26.48
CA GLY A 161 8.42 -10.74 26.75
C GLY A 161 8.22 -11.76 27.86
N LYS A 162 9.01 -11.67 28.95
CA LYS A 162 8.94 -12.60 30.07
C LYS A 162 7.72 -12.31 30.94
N PRO A 163 6.90 -13.33 31.34
CA PRO A 163 5.81 -13.10 32.30
C PRO A 163 6.34 -12.59 33.64
N ASP A 164 5.71 -11.55 34.16
CA ASP A 164 6.03 -11.01 35.49
C ASP A 164 5.54 -11.96 36.59
N ALA A 165 4.40 -12.61 36.34
CA ALA A 165 3.78 -13.61 37.22
C ALA A 165 2.83 -14.48 36.39
N PRO A 166 2.42 -15.65 36.88
CA PRO A 166 1.43 -16.47 36.21
C PRO A 166 0.10 -15.75 36.06
N LEU A 167 -0.75 -16.18 35.11
CA LEU A 167 -2.07 -15.65 34.90
C LEU A 167 -2.87 -15.72 36.21
N ALA A 168 -3.45 -14.60 36.64
CA ALA A 168 -4.16 -14.50 37.91
C ALA A 168 -5.61 -14.06 37.71
N LYS A 169 -6.53 -14.68 38.44
CA LYS A 169 -7.90 -14.18 38.54
C LYS A 169 -7.87 -12.95 39.45
N VAL A 170 -8.33 -11.81 38.95
CA VAL A 170 -8.29 -10.53 39.65
C VAL A 170 -9.68 -10.05 40.07
N GLY A 171 -10.74 -10.70 39.63
CA GLY A 171 -12.09 -10.33 40.01
C GLY A 171 -13.18 -11.12 39.28
N ASN A 172 -14.42 -10.76 39.54
CA ASN A 172 -15.61 -11.27 38.85
C ASN A 172 -16.16 -10.18 37.91
N THR A 173 -16.74 -10.59 36.79
CA THR A 173 -17.26 -9.64 35.80
C THR A 173 -18.32 -10.30 34.91
N ARG A 174 -19.24 -9.50 34.40
CA ARG A 174 -20.15 -9.91 33.31
C ARG A 174 -19.60 -9.57 31.93
N LYS A 175 -18.50 -8.82 31.86
CA LYS A 175 -17.83 -8.48 30.64
C LYS A 175 -17.29 -9.74 29.99
N LYS A 176 -17.22 -9.74 28.65
CA LYS A 176 -16.65 -10.86 27.86
C LYS A 176 -15.52 -10.32 26.98
N GLY A 177 -14.60 -11.20 26.62
CA GLY A 177 -13.63 -10.91 25.59
C GLY A 177 -12.20 -10.79 26.09
N THR A 178 -11.37 -10.16 25.27
CA THR A 178 -9.95 -9.98 25.54
C THR A 178 -9.55 -8.52 25.32
N LEU A 179 -8.74 -7.98 26.24
CA LEU A 179 -8.10 -6.67 26.07
C LEU A 179 -6.59 -6.90 26.10
N VAL A 180 -5.92 -6.55 25.02
CA VAL A 180 -4.44 -6.58 24.93
C VAL A 180 -3.97 -5.14 24.84
N ARG A 181 -3.01 -4.75 25.68
CA ARG A 181 -2.36 -3.44 25.61
C ARG A 181 -0.86 -3.63 25.62
N PHE A 182 -0.15 -2.91 24.75
CA PHE A 182 1.30 -3.06 24.60
C PHE A 182 1.98 -1.71 24.35
N LEU A 183 3.22 -1.59 24.81
CA LEU A 183 4.06 -0.43 24.57
C LEU A 183 5.23 -0.85 23.67
N PRO A 184 5.29 -0.41 22.41
CA PRO A 184 6.40 -0.76 21.53
C PRO A 184 7.74 -0.33 22.12
N ASP A 185 8.79 -1.10 21.82
CA ASP A 185 10.13 -0.83 22.38
C ASP A 185 10.90 0.12 21.47
N ASP A 186 11.22 1.31 22.01
CA ASP A 186 11.97 2.34 21.30
C ASP A 186 13.45 1.98 21.06
N ALA A 187 13.92 0.89 21.63
CA ALA A 187 15.24 0.34 21.30
C ALA A 187 15.21 -0.44 19.97
N ILE A 188 14.02 -0.75 19.43
CA ILE A 188 13.85 -1.54 18.21
C ILE A 188 13.36 -0.66 17.06
N PHE A 189 12.37 0.20 17.33
CA PHE A 189 11.70 1.00 16.29
C PHE A 189 12.32 2.39 16.17
N GLU A 190 12.44 2.85 14.93
CA GLU A 190 12.96 4.19 14.60
C GLU A 190 12.06 5.31 15.14
N ASP A 191 10.74 5.06 15.15
CA ASP A 191 9.72 5.94 15.73
C ASP A 191 8.64 5.05 16.34
N VAL A 192 8.22 5.35 17.54
CA VAL A 192 7.19 4.58 18.27
C VAL A 192 5.82 5.27 18.29
N ARG A 193 5.63 6.28 17.45
CA ARG A 193 4.37 7.02 17.39
C ARG A 193 3.44 6.41 16.32
N PHE A 194 2.28 5.97 16.76
CA PHE A 194 1.23 5.50 15.85
C PHE A 194 0.63 6.68 15.08
N ASN A 195 0.42 6.48 13.78
CA ASN A 195 -0.17 7.49 12.91
C ASN A 195 -1.69 7.35 12.92
N TYR A 196 -2.39 8.42 13.34
CA TYR A 196 -3.86 8.43 13.44
C TYR A 196 -4.53 8.03 12.13
N ASP A 197 -4.13 8.66 11.02
CA ASP A 197 -4.79 8.43 9.72
C ASP A 197 -4.60 6.98 9.24
N THR A 198 -3.43 6.42 9.45
CA THR A 198 -3.15 5.02 9.10
C THR A 198 -4.07 4.08 9.87
N VAL A 199 -4.22 4.30 11.19
CA VAL A 199 -5.08 3.47 12.05
C VAL A 199 -6.54 3.67 11.67
N PHE A 200 -6.98 4.93 11.53
CA PHE A 200 -8.37 5.28 11.17
C PHE A 200 -8.81 4.53 9.90
N ARG A 201 -7.99 4.60 8.85
CA ARG A 201 -8.34 4.02 7.54
C ARG A 201 -8.41 2.51 7.57
N ARG A 202 -7.48 1.86 8.25
CA ARG A 202 -7.48 0.39 8.34
C ARG A 202 -8.70 -0.10 9.15
N LEU A 203 -9.05 0.60 10.22
CA LEU A 203 -10.23 0.24 11.02
C LEU A 203 -11.53 0.47 10.25
N GLN A 204 -11.61 1.57 9.48
CA GLN A 204 -12.75 1.82 8.60
C GLN A 204 -12.90 0.72 7.55
N GLU A 205 -11.81 0.34 6.90
CA GLU A 205 -11.77 -0.75 5.92
C GLU A 205 -12.28 -2.06 6.55
N LEU A 206 -11.76 -2.41 7.73
CA LEU A 206 -12.17 -3.64 8.42
C LEU A 206 -13.65 -3.62 8.80
N ALA A 207 -14.20 -2.46 9.14
CA ALA A 207 -15.64 -2.32 9.43
C ALA A 207 -16.48 -2.55 8.16
N TYR A 208 -16.05 -2.04 7.02
CA TYR A 208 -16.72 -2.32 5.74
C TYR A 208 -16.68 -3.81 5.39
N LEU A 209 -15.53 -4.46 5.62
CA LEU A 209 -15.34 -5.88 5.26
C LEU A 209 -16.11 -6.83 6.17
N ASN A 210 -16.49 -6.38 7.38
CA ASN A 210 -17.18 -7.19 8.38
C ASN A 210 -18.55 -6.55 8.68
N ARG A 211 -19.52 -6.87 7.85
CA ARG A 211 -20.89 -6.33 7.89
C ARG A 211 -21.46 -6.40 9.31
N GLY A 212 -21.91 -5.27 9.83
CA GLY A 212 -22.55 -5.18 11.13
C GLY A 212 -21.60 -5.15 12.32
N LEU A 213 -20.29 -5.30 12.12
CA LEU A 213 -19.30 -5.17 13.19
C LEU A 213 -19.17 -3.69 13.59
N LYS A 214 -19.19 -3.45 14.90
CA LYS A 214 -18.94 -2.12 15.46
C LYS A 214 -17.47 -2.01 15.84
N ILE A 215 -16.76 -1.06 15.25
CA ILE A 215 -15.36 -0.77 15.61
C ILE A 215 -15.32 0.65 16.20
N VAL A 216 -14.86 0.76 17.44
CA VAL A 216 -14.66 2.05 18.12
C VAL A 216 -13.18 2.38 18.14
N PHE A 217 -12.82 3.52 17.59
CA PHE A 217 -11.42 4.01 17.58
C PHE A 217 -11.33 5.24 18.47
N LEU A 218 -10.45 5.17 19.48
CA LEU A 218 -10.18 6.26 20.42
C LEU A 218 -8.71 6.65 20.35
N ASP A 219 -8.45 7.91 20.05
CA ASP A 219 -7.10 8.45 20.05
C ASP A 219 -6.98 9.46 21.18
N UNK A 220 -6.18 9.13 21.98
CA UNK A 220 -5.91 9.86 23.10
C UNK A 220 -4.58 10.53 23.01
N UNK A 221 -3.70 10.31 22.04
CA UNK A 221 -2.40 10.75 21.86
C UNK A 221 -2.28 12.19 21.56
N UNK A 222 -3.28 12.83 21.08
CA UNK A 222 -3.31 14.20 20.78
C UNK A 222 -3.96 14.97 21.86
N UNK A 223 -3.56 15.05 22.81
CA UNK A 223 -4.15 15.68 23.90
C UNK A 223 -4.04 17.13 23.79
N PRO A 224 -5.07 18.01 24.23
CA PRO A 224 -6.27 17.68 25.03
C PRO A 224 -7.42 17.17 24.20
N ALA A 225 -7.31 17.17 22.90
CA ALA A 225 -8.42 16.81 22.00
C ALA A 225 -8.51 15.29 21.82
N ARG A 226 -9.30 14.65 22.68
CA ARG A 226 -9.69 13.23 22.51
C ARG A 226 -10.53 13.12 21.24
N ARG A 227 -10.13 12.19 20.34
CA ARG A 227 -10.88 11.87 19.13
C ARG A 227 -11.46 10.48 19.24
N GLU A 228 -12.78 10.37 19.14
CA GLU A 228 -13.45 9.06 19.15
C GLU A 228 -14.29 8.93 17.88
N THR A 229 -14.14 7.82 17.19
CA THR A 229 -14.90 7.50 15.98
C THR A 229 -15.44 6.08 16.09
N THR A 230 -16.71 5.91 15.71
CA THR A 230 -17.35 4.60 15.64
C THR A 230 -17.64 4.28 14.17
N PHE A 231 -17.17 3.13 13.73
CA PHE A 231 -17.42 2.58 12.39
C PHE A 231 -18.43 1.44 12.53
N HIS A 232 -19.53 1.51 11.77
CA HIS A 232 -20.56 0.47 11.78
C HIS A 232 -21.30 0.54 10.45
N TYR A 233 -21.13 -0.46 9.60
CA TYR A 233 -21.70 -0.48 8.25
C TYR A 233 -22.60 -1.69 8.06
N GLU A 234 -23.92 -1.45 8.08
CA GLU A 234 -24.93 -2.49 7.87
C GLU A 234 -24.94 -3.02 6.44
N GLY A 235 -24.52 -2.21 5.48
CA GLY A 235 -24.41 -2.63 4.08
C GLY A 235 -23.08 -3.33 3.75
N GLY A 236 -22.12 -3.35 4.68
CA GLY A 236 -20.84 -4.02 4.48
C GLY A 236 -20.10 -3.53 3.23
N ILE A 237 -19.73 -4.45 2.33
CA ILE A 237 -18.98 -4.09 1.11
C ILE A 237 -19.82 -3.32 0.10
N ILE A 238 -21.15 -3.36 0.19
CA ILE A 238 -22.02 -2.46 -0.61
C ILE A 238 -21.73 -1.01 -0.23
N ASP A 239 -21.67 -0.73 1.08
CA ASP A 239 -21.32 0.60 1.58
C ASP A 239 -19.89 0.97 1.19
N TYR A 240 -18.98 -0.02 1.18
CA TYR A 240 -17.58 0.22 0.82
C TYR A 240 -17.44 0.64 -0.65
N VAL A 241 -18.12 -0.05 -1.57
CA VAL A 241 -18.02 0.34 -2.99
C VAL A 241 -18.63 1.72 -3.24
N ARG A 242 -19.70 2.07 -2.50
CA ARG A 242 -20.26 3.44 -2.55
C ARG A 242 -19.26 4.48 -2.05
N TYR A 243 -18.57 4.18 -0.94
CA TYR A 243 -17.52 5.04 -0.40
C TYR A 243 -16.37 5.25 -1.40
N LEU A 244 -15.95 4.17 -2.07
CA LEU A 244 -14.88 4.24 -3.07
C LEU A 244 -15.29 5.09 -4.28
N ASN A 245 -16.59 5.16 -4.58
CA ASN A 245 -17.11 5.93 -5.72
C ASN A 245 -17.58 7.33 -5.33
N ASP A 246 -17.42 7.71 -4.07
CA ASP A 246 -17.71 9.08 -3.65
C ASP A 246 -16.84 10.05 -4.44
N GLY A 247 -17.46 11.01 -5.12
CA GLY A 247 -16.76 11.93 -6.04
C GLY A 247 -16.69 11.46 -7.49
N LYS A 248 -17.19 10.25 -7.80
CA LYS A 248 -17.29 9.74 -9.17
C LYS A 248 -18.75 9.81 -9.65
N THR A 249 -18.96 9.79 -10.96
CA THR A 249 -20.30 9.67 -11.53
C THR A 249 -20.60 8.19 -11.76
N VAL A 250 -21.57 7.65 -11.01
CA VAL A 250 -21.95 6.23 -11.13
C VAL A 250 -23.01 6.05 -12.23
N LEU A 251 -22.99 4.91 -12.91
CA LEU A 251 -23.96 4.55 -13.94
C LEU A 251 -25.23 3.96 -13.34
N HIS A 252 -25.16 3.42 -12.13
CA HIS A 252 -26.31 2.84 -11.42
C HIS A 252 -26.15 3.08 -9.92
N ASP A 253 -27.21 3.55 -9.27
CA ASP A 253 -27.16 3.89 -7.84
C ASP A 253 -27.01 2.67 -6.95
N GLN A 254 -27.67 1.56 -7.30
CA GLN A 254 -27.63 0.35 -6.51
C GLN A 254 -26.47 -0.53 -6.97
N PRO A 255 -25.49 -0.79 -6.10
CA PRO A 255 -24.41 -1.72 -6.45
C PRO A 255 -24.94 -3.13 -6.69
N ILE A 256 -24.28 -3.85 -7.59
CA ILE A 256 -24.52 -5.28 -7.79
C ILE A 256 -23.88 -6.01 -6.60
N TYR A 257 -24.64 -6.86 -5.92
CA TYR A 257 -24.11 -7.64 -4.81
C TYR A 257 -24.32 -9.13 -5.09
N LEU A 258 -23.23 -9.89 -5.04
CA LEU A 258 -23.24 -11.33 -5.26
C LEU A 258 -22.61 -11.99 -4.02
N GLU A 259 -23.25 -13.05 -3.52
CA GLU A 259 -22.75 -13.79 -2.36
C GLU A 259 -23.06 -15.28 -2.54
N GLY A 260 -22.08 -16.13 -2.26
CA GLY A 260 -22.29 -17.58 -2.29
C GLY A 260 -21.18 -18.33 -1.59
N GLN A 261 -21.42 -19.64 -1.46
CA GLN A 261 -20.48 -20.57 -0.84
C GLN A 261 -20.38 -21.83 -1.69
N LYS A 262 -19.16 -22.32 -1.89
CA LYS A 262 -18.90 -23.57 -2.58
C LYS A 262 -17.60 -24.18 -2.05
N ASP A 263 -17.63 -25.48 -1.71
CA ASP A 263 -16.45 -26.22 -1.25
C ASP A 263 -15.70 -25.51 -0.10
N SER A 264 -16.44 -24.99 0.87
CA SER A 264 -15.94 -24.22 2.03
C SER A 264 -15.39 -22.84 1.70
N VAL A 265 -15.39 -22.42 0.43
CA VAL A 265 -15.02 -21.05 0.04
C VAL A 265 -16.28 -20.19 0.06
N ILE A 266 -16.23 -19.06 0.78
CA ILE A 266 -17.30 -18.05 0.77
C ILE A 266 -16.78 -16.86 -0.04
N CYS A 267 -17.59 -16.42 -1.03
CA CYS A 267 -17.23 -15.29 -1.87
C CYS A 267 -18.33 -14.24 -1.81
N ARG A 268 -17.95 -12.98 -1.60
CA ARG A 268 -18.85 -11.83 -1.64
C ARG A 268 -18.24 -10.76 -2.54
N VAL A 269 -19.07 -10.20 -3.42
CA VAL A 269 -18.63 -9.18 -4.39
C VAL A 269 -19.63 -8.05 -4.40
N ALA A 270 -19.14 -6.82 -4.31
CA ALA A 270 -19.94 -5.62 -4.58
C ALA A 270 -19.33 -4.90 -5.78
N ILE A 271 -20.18 -4.54 -6.75
CA ILE A 271 -19.76 -3.98 -8.04
C ILE A 271 -20.59 -2.73 -8.32
N GLN A 272 -19.93 -1.65 -8.75
CA GLN A 272 -20.61 -0.45 -9.25
C GLN A 272 -19.78 0.14 -10.38
N TYR A 273 -20.45 0.45 -11.49
CA TYR A 273 -19.80 1.05 -12.65
C TYR A 273 -19.88 2.57 -12.60
N THR A 274 -18.83 3.22 -13.05
CA THR A 274 -18.73 4.67 -13.19
C THR A 274 -18.60 5.04 -14.67
N ASP A 275 -18.74 6.32 -14.99
CA ASP A 275 -18.51 6.82 -16.34
C ASP A 275 -17.01 6.95 -16.68
N GLY A 276 -16.12 6.63 -15.72
CA GLY A 276 -14.68 6.69 -15.90
C GLY A 276 -14.12 5.58 -16.76
N TYR A 277 -12.80 5.57 -16.89
CA TYR A 277 -12.08 4.67 -17.81
C TYR A 277 -11.12 3.74 -17.09
N THR A 278 -11.01 3.83 -15.77
CA THR A 278 -10.05 3.06 -14.96
C THR A 278 -10.75 1.98 -14.15
N GLU A 279 -10.00 0.94 -13.81
CA GLU A 279 -10.44 -0.15 -12.94
C GLU A 279 -10.06 0.19 -11.49
N SER A 280 -10.99 -0.02 -10.55
CA SER A 280 -10.77 0.06 -9.11
C SER A 280 -11.25 -1.25 -8.49
N LEU A 281 -10.41 -2.29 -8.54
CA LEU A 281 -10.73 -3.61 -8.01
C LEU A 281 -9.86 -3.87 -6.78
N PHE A 282 -10.50 -4.10 -5.63
CA PHE A 282 -9.83 -4.38 -4.36
C PHE A 282 -10.28 -5.73 -3.84
N SER A 283 -9.33 -6.64 -3.67
CA SER A 283 -9.61 -8.02 -3.26
C SER A 283 -9.00 -8.31 -1.89
N TYR A 284 -9.68 -9.19 -1.16
CA TYR A 284 -9.34 -9.55 0.22
C TYR A 284 -9.53 -11.05 0.41
N VAL A 285 -8.65 -11.66 1.21
CA VAL A 285 -8.79 -13.04 1.67
C VAL A 285 -8.71 -13.04 3.19
N ASN A 286 -9.76 -13.51 3.86
CA ASN A 286 -9.84 -13.54 5.33
C ASN A 286 -9.49 -12.17 5.93
N ASN A 287 -10.04 -11.09 5.34
CA ASN A 287 -9.85 -9.68 5.72
C ASN A 287 -8.45 -9.12 5.42
N ILE A 288 -7.58 -9.89 4.76
CA ILE A 288 -6.23 -9.44 4.38
C ILE A 288 -6.27 -8.91 2.95
N PRO A 289 -5.79 -7.68 2.69
CA PRO A 289 -5.72 -7.16 1.32
C PRO A 289 -4.77 -7.98 0.44
N THR A 290 -5.25 -8.38 -0.73
CA THR A 290 -4.44 -9.11 -1.72
C THR A 290 -4.13 -8.21 -2.90
N GLY A 291 -3.28 -7.22 -2.68
CA GLY A 291 -2.96 -6.20 -3.68
C GLY A 291 -2.28 -6.73 -4.94
N GLU A 292 -1.73 -7.93 -4.88
CA GLU A 292 -1.10 -8.61 -6.01
C GLU A 292 -2.04 -9.66 -6.64
N GLY A 293 -3.30 -9.69 -6.19
CA GLY A 293 -4.32 -10.58 -6.74
C GLY A 293 -4.25 -12.00 -6.23
N GLY A 294 -4.52 -12.94 -7.12
CA GLY A 294 -4.49 -14.37 -6.79
C GLY A 294 -5.60 -15.14 -7.49
N THR A 295 -5.76 -16.40 -7.08
CA THR A 295 -6.70 -17.34 -7.71
C THR A 295 -8.17 -16.91 -7.56
N HIS A 296 -8.51 -16.20 -6.46
CA HIS A 296 -9.87 -15.68 -6.25
C HIS A 296 -10.21 -14.58 -7.28
N GLU A 297 -9.27 -13.66 -7.54
CA GLU A 297 -9.45 -12.63 -8.57
C GLU A 297 -9.56 -13.25 -9.96
N THR A 298 -8.68 -14.20 -10.27
CA THR A 298 -8.67 -14.88 -11.56
C THR A 298 -10.02 -15.57 -11.79
N GLY A 299 -10.54 -16.25 -10.78
CA GLY A 299 -11.84 -16.89 -10.85
C GLY A 299 -12.99 -15.92 -11.07
N PHE A 300 -12.99 -14.81 -10.32
CA PHE A 300 -13.99 -13.76 -10.48
C PHE A 300 -13.97 -13.17 -11.89
N LYS A 301 -12.79 -12.76 -12.36
CA LYS A 301 -12.63 -12.11 -13.67
C LYS A 301 -13.07 -13.04 -14.82
N ALA A 302 -12.68 -14.31 -14.75
CA ALA A 302 -13.03 -15.30 -15.77
C ALA A 302 -14.56 -15.51 -15.84
N ALA A 303 -15.21 -15.73 -14.70
CA ALA A 303 -16.65 -15.95 -14.63
C ALA A 303 -17.44 -14.72 -15.07
N PHE A 304 -17.03 -13.55 -14.60
CA PHE A 304 -17.69 -12.26 -14.94
C PHE A 304 -17.65 -12.02 -16.45
N THR A 305 -16.50 -12.16 -17.06
CA THR A 305 -16.28 -11.95 -18.50
C THR A 305 -17.14 -12.95 -19.30
N LYS A 306 -17.11 -14.22 -18.93
CA LYS A 306 -17.88 -15.27 -19.63
C LYS A 306 -19.38 -14.98 -19.56
N MET A 307 -19.88 -14.71 -18.35
CA MET A 307 -21.32 -14.54 -18.14
C MET A 307 -21.87 -13.32 -18.88
N PHE A 308 -21.13 -12.22 -18.91
CA PHE A 308 -21.57 -11.01 -19.63
C PHE A 308 -21.44 -11.17 -21.14
N ASN A 309 -20.46 -11.92 -21.65
CA ASN A 309 -20.41 -12.28 -23.07
C ASN A 309 -21.62 -13.14 -23.47
N ASP A 310 -21.95 -14.14 -22.68
CA ASP A 310 -23.11 -15.03 -22.93
C ASP A 310 -24.41 -14.20 -22.92
N TYR A 311 -24.55 -13.28 -21.97
CA TYR A 311 -25.69 -12.37 -21.89
C TYR A 311 -25.78 -11.47 -23.13
N ALA A 312 -24.64 -10.89 -23.54
CA ALA A 312 -24.59 -10.00 -24.70
C ALA A 312 -25.00 -10.71 -26.00
N ARG A 313 -24.60 -11.97 -26.15
CA ARG A 313 -24.96 -12.79 -27.31
C ARG A 313 -26.45 -13.16 -27.30
N ARG A 314 -26.95 -13.63 -26.15
CA ARG A 314 -28.36 -14.03 -26.01
C ARG A 314 -29.33 -12.87 -26.26
N ASN A 315 -28.89 -11.65 -25.93
CA ASN A 315 -29.74 -10.44 -26.07
C ASN A 315 -29.43 -9.63 -27.33
N GLY A 316 -28.61 -10.17 -28.24
CA GLY A 316 -28.37 -9.55 -29.55
C GLY A 316 -27.42 -8.36 -29.56
N PHE A 317 -26.72 -8.09 -28.46
CA PHE A 317 -25.71 -7.02 -28.40
C PHE A 317 -24.43 -7.40 -29.15
N LEU A 318 -24.12 -8.70 -29.19
CA LEU A 318 -23.04 -9.27 -29.99
C LEU A 318 -23.66 -10.25 -31.00
N LYS A 319 -23.28 -10.09 -32.26
CA LYS A 319 -23.69 -10.96 -33.36
C LYS A 319 -22.76 -12.18 -33.42
N GLU A 320 -23.20 -13.24 -34.12
CA GLU A 320 -22.42 -14.47 -34.25
C GLU A 320 -21.00 -14.25 -34.77
N LYS A 321 -20.82 -13.30 -35.68
CA LYS A 321 -19.53 -12.95 -36.28
C LYS A 321 -18.65 -12.06 -35.40
N ASP A 322 -19.21 -11.44 -34.37
CA ASP A 322 -18.47 -10.51 -33.51
C ASP A 322 -17.55 -11.29 -32.55
N SER A 323 -16.37 -10.75 -32.30
CA SER A 323 -15.46 -11.29 -31.28
C SER A 323 -16.04 -11.09 -29.88
N ASN A 324 -15.68 -11.97 -28.96
CA ASN A 324 -16.04 -11.79 -27.55
C ASN A 324 -15.37 -10.53 -27.00
N LEU A 325 -16.06 -9.88 -26.08
CA LEU A 325 -15.49 -8.81 -25.27
C LEU A 325 -14.46 -9.39 -24.32
N THR A 326 -13.36 -8.69 -24.12
CA THR A 326 -12.29 -9.15 -23.22
C THR A 326 -12.60 -8.75 -21.78
N GLY A 327 -11.88 -9.34 -20.83
CA GLY A 327 -11.94 -8.91 -19.43
C GLY A 327 -11.59 -7.44 -19.26
N GLU A 328 -10.62 -6.96 -20.03
CA GLU A 328 -10.22 -5.54 -20.05
C GLU A 328 -11.39 -4.64 -20.40
N ASP A 329 -12.18 -5.03 -21.41
CA ASP A 329 -13.35 -4.24 -21.84
C ASP A 329 -14.40 -4.10 -20.72
N PHE A 330 -14.61 -5.18 -19.94
CA PHE A 330 -15.57 -5.16 -18.82
C PHE A 330 -15.04 -4.45 -17.58
N ARG A 331 -13.73 -4.25 -17.47
CA ARG A 331 -13.15 -3.60 -16.29
C ARG A 331 -13.01 -2.10 -16.45
N GLU A 332 -13.26 -1.54 -17.63
CA GLU A 332 -13.27 -0.08 -17.81
C GLU A 332 -14.41 0.53 -17.00
N GLY A 333 -14.08 1.41 -16.07
CA GLY A 333 -15.04 2.06 -15.17
C GLY A 333 -15.57 1.17 -14.05
N LEU A 334 -15.00 -0.01 -13.85
CA LEU A 334 -15.42 -0.95 -12.81
C LEU A 334 -14.87 -0.51 -11.44
N SER A 335 -15.76 -0.42 -10.45
CA SER A 335 -15.41 -0.38 -9.03
C SER A 335 -15.91 -1.67 -8.39
N CYS A 336 -15.02 -2.40 -7.76
CA CYS A 336 -15.32 -3.74 -7.25
C CYS A 336 -14.59 -4.00 -5.95
N VAL A 337 -15.32 -4.52 -4.96
CA VAL A 337 -14.74 -5.07 -3.73
C VAL A 337 -15.05 -6.57 -3.72
N LEU A 338 -14.01 -7.39 -3.72
CA LEU A 338 -14.09 -8.85 -3.74
C LEU A 338 -13.55 -9.39 -2.41
N THR A 339 -14.37 -10.07 -1.63
CA THR A 339 -13.92 -10.73 -0.39
C THR A 339 -14.12 -12.23 -0.50
N THR A 340 -13.10 -12.96 -0.09
CA THR A 340 -13.12 -14.42 -0.14
C THR A 340 -12.68 -14.96 1.23
N MET A 341 -13.46 -15.89 1.78
CA MET A 341 -13.10 -16.58 3.02
C MET A 341 -12.65 -18.00 2.65
N VAL A 342 -11.42 -18.32 3.03
CA VAL A 342 -10.74 -19.59 2.71
C VAL A 342 -10.24 -20.22 4.01
N LYS A 343 -10.51 -21.51 4.22
CA LYS A 343 -10.15 -22.18 5.48
C LYS A 343 -8.63 -22.28 5.69
N ASN A 344 -7.89 -22.62 4.65
CA ASN A 344 -6.44 -22.80 4.72
C ASN A 344 -5.77 -22.00 3.59
N PRO A 345 -5.76 -20.66 3.69
CA PRO A 345 -5.19 -19.86 2.59
C PRO A 345 -3.68 -20.04 2.50
N GLN A 346 -3.19 -20.11 1.27
CA GLN A 346 -1.77 -20.21 0.95
C GLN A 346 -1.39 -18.93 0.20
N PHE A 347 -0.59 -18.09 0.86
CA PHE A 347 -0.16 -16.83 0.27
C PHE A 347 1.25 -16.96 -0.30
N GLU A 348 1.49 -16.30 -1.42
CA GLU A 348 2.82 -16.17 -1.98
C GLU A 348 3.54 -15.03 -1.21
N GLY A 349 4.59 -15.39 -0.50
CA GLY A 349 5.42 -14.44 0.25
C GLY A 349 4.88 -14.04 1.63
N GLN A 350 5.74 -13.43 2.40
CA GLN A 350 5.48 -13.02 3.78
C GLN A 350 4.45 -11.87 3.88
N THR A 351 4.35 -11.07 2.84
CA THR A 351 3.43 -9.92 2.80
C THR A 351 1.96 -10.31 2.60
N LYS A 352 1.71 -11.59 2.27
CA LYS A 352 0.36 -12.13 2.02
C LYS A 352 -0.38 -11.41 0.88
N GLY A 353 0.37 -10.80 -0.04
CA GLY A 353 -0.21 -9.97 -1.11
C GLY A 353 -0.91 -10.73 -2.22
N ARG A 354 -0.68 -12.03 -2.34
CA ARG A 354 -1.23 -12.85 -3.43
C ARG A 354 -1.68 -14.21 -2.94
N LEU A 355 -2.90 -14.61 -3.29
CA LEU A 355 -3.46 -15.93 -2.94
C LEU A 355 -3.04 -16.97 -3.97
N GLY A 356 -2.47 -18.09 -3.51
CA GLY A 356 -1.97 -19.17 -4.37
C GLY A 356 -2.83 -20.43 -4.47
N ASN A 357 -3.84 -20.60 -3.61
CA ASN A 357 -4.67 -21.81 -3.58
C ASN A 357 -5.33 -22.10 -4.93
N SER A 358 -4.93 -23.17 -5.61
CA SER A 358 -5.48 -23.52 -6.93
C SER A 358 -6.97 -23.87 -6.88
N GLU A 359 -7.45 -24.48 -5.79
CA GLU A 359 -8.85 -24.88 -5.62
C GLU A 359 -9.81 -23.70 -5.45
N VAL A 360 -9.31 -22.53 -5.10
CA VAL A 360 -10.15 -21.34 -4.89
C VAL A 360 -10.68 -20.82 -6.24
N ARG A 361 -9.89 -20.90 -7.30
CA ARG A 361 -10.31 -20.41 -8.62
C ARG A 361 -11.61 -21.06 -9.10
N PRO A 362 -11.71 -22.41 -9.22
CA PRO A 362 -12.97 -23.01 -9.66
C PRO A 362 -14.12 -22.80 -8.69
N ALA A 363 -13.86 -22.71 -7.39
CA ALA A 363 -14.90 -22.42 -6.39
C ALA A 363 -15.52 -21.04 -6.62
N VAL A 364 -14.66 -20.01 -6.79
CA VAL A 364 -15.12 -18.64 -7.06
C VAL A 364 -15.82 -18.55 -8.42
N GLU A 365 -15.26 -19.19 -9.46
CA GLU A 365 -15.91 -19.26 -10.78
C GLU A 365 -17.33 -19.81 -10.68
N GLY A 366 -17.50 -20.89 -9.93
CA GLY A 366 -18.82 -21.51 -9.72
C GLY A 366 -19.80 -20.62 -9.01
N ILE A 367 -19.35 -19.97 -7.93
CA ILE A 367 -20.18 -19.04 -7.15
C ILE A 367 -20.63 -17.86 -8.03
N ILE A 368 -19.69 -17.23 -8.72
CA ILE A 368 -19.98 -16.04 -9.55
C ILE A 368 -20.88 -16.41 -10.72
N THR A 369 -20.62 -17.55 -11.38
CA THR A 369 -21.45 -18.02 -12.49
C THR A 369 -22.91 -18.20 -12.03
N GLN A 370 -23.13 -18.86 -10.91
CA GLN A 370 -24.48 -19.09 -10.39
C GLN A 370 -25.17 -17.79 -10.00
N GLN A 371 -24.47 -16.95 -9.24
CA GLN A 371 -25.03 -15.69 -8.74
C GLN A 371 -25.31 -14.70 -9.87
N LEU A 372 -24.42 -14.63 -10.88
CA LEU A 372 -24.65 -13.77 -12.05
C LEU A 372 -25.76 -14.30 -12.94
N THR A 373 -25.92 -15.62 -13.08
CA THR A 373 -27.05 -16.20 -13.80
C THR A 373 -28.36 -15.70 -13.20
N ASP A 374 -28.52 -15.81 -11.88
CA ASP A 374 -29.71 -15.35 -11.17
C ASP A 374 -29.91 -13.85 -11.33
N TRP A 375 -28.83 -13.07 -11.19
CA TRP A 375 -28.89 -11.62 -11.30
C TRP A 375 -29.26 -11.16 -12.70
N LEU A 376 -28.67 -11.78 -13.75
CA LEU A 376 -28.91 -11.43 -15.17
C LEU A 376 -30.30 -11.86 -15.63
N GLU A 377 -30.89 -12.89 -15.04
CA GLU A 377 -32.26 -13.34 -15.37
C GLU A 377 -33.34 -12.48 -14.73
N ASN A 378 -32.97 -11.69 -13.72
CA ASN A 378 -33.93 -10.80 -13.03
C ASN A 378 -34.22 -9.58 -13.91
N LEU A 379 -35.50 -9.40 -14.23
CA LEU A 379 -35.96 -8.30 -15.11
C LEU A 379 -35.61 -6.91 -14.54
N LYS A 380 -35.54 -6.78 -13.22
CA LYS A 380 -35.19 -5.52 -12.56
C LYS A 380 -33.76 -5.06 -12.88
N ASN A 381 -32.90 -5.98 -13.26
CA ASN A 381 -31.47 -5.72 -13.47
C ASN A 381 -31.12 -5.49 -14.95
N GLN A 382 -32.10 -5.58 -15.86
CA GLN A 382 -31.84 -5.52 -17.32
C GLN A 382 -31.20 -4.20 -17.75
N GLU A 383 -31.68 -3.10 -17.21
CA GLU A 383 -31.14 -1.77 -17.56
C GLU A 383 -29.66 -1.68 -17.19
N ILE A 384 -29.31 -2.12 -15.97
CA ILE A 384 -27.92 -2.10 -15.48
C ILE A 384 -27.05 -3.04 -16.36
N ALA A 385 -27.54 -4.24 -16.64
CA ALA A 385 -26.82 -5.22 -17.47
C ALA A 385 -26.54 -4.65 -18.87
N GLN A 386 -27.53 -3.99 -19.48
CA GLN A 386 -27.36 -3.35 -20.78
C GLN A 386 -26.32 -2.22 -20.75
N GLN A 387 -26.36 -1.40 -19.72
CA GLN A 387 -25.37 -0.32 -19.54
C GLN A 387 -23.95 -0.87 -19.46
N ILE A 388 -23.76 -1.96 -18.72
CA ILE A 388 -22.44 -2.63 -18.57
C ILE A 388 -21.97 -3.15 -19.93
N VAL A 389 -22.83 -3.86 -20.66
CA VAL A 389 -22.50 -4.42 -21.98
C VAL A 389 -22.17 -3.30 -22.98
N GLN A 390 -22.98 -2.25 -23.01
CA GLN A 390 -22.76 -1.12 -23.92
C GLN A 390 -21.45 -0.39 -23.64
N LYS A 391 -21.13 -0.22 -22.35
CA LYS A 391 -19.85 0.37 -21.96
C LYS A 391 -18.66 -0.52 -22.39
N ALA A 392 -18.78 -1.83 -22.22
CA ALA A 392 -17.74 -2.78 -22.63
C ALA A 392 -17.57 -2.79 -24.16
N ILE A 393 -18.66 -2.68 -24.92
CA ILE A 393 -18.61 -2.60 -26.39
C ILE A 393 -17.86 -1.32 -26.82
N ARG A 394 -18.16 -0.17 -26.18
CA ARG A 394 -17.44 1.07 -26.48
C ARG A 394 -15.94 0.96 -26.13
N ALA A 395 -15.63 0.32 -25.00
CA ALA A 395 -14.24 0.07 -24.60
C ALA A 395 -13.52 -0.80 -25.65
N ALA A 396 -14.16 -1.85 -26.14
CA ALA A 396 -13.61 -2.72 -27.18
C ALA A 396 -13.34 -1.96 -28.49
N GLN A 397 -14.24 -1.05 -28.86
CA GLN A 397 -14.08 -0.24 -30.07
C GLN A 397 -12.86 0.70 -29.93
N VAL A 398 -12.69 1.33 -28.76
CA VAL A 398 -11.56 2.23 -28.48
C VAL A 398 -10.24 1.42 -28.48
N ARG A 399 -10.23 0.26 -27.86
CA ARG A 399 -9.05 -0.63 -27.81
C ARG A 399 -8.65 -1.08 -29.23
N GLU A 400 -9.62 -1.47 -30.04
CA GLU A 400 -9.37 -1.90 -31.43
C GLU A 400 -8.84 -0.76 -32.29
N ALA A 401 -9.40 0.44 -32.14
CA ALA A 401 -8.92 1.63 -32.84
C ALA A 401 -7.49 1.98 -32.43
N ALA A 402 -7.17 1.90 -31.13
CA ALA A 402 -5.82 2.15 -30.62
C ALA A 402 -4.83 1.12 -31.15
N ARG A 403 -5.23 -0.17 -31.22
CA ARG A 403 -4.41 -1.23 -31.79
C ARG A 403 -4.12 -0.98 -33.27
N LYS A 404 -5.13 -0.64 -34.05
CA LYS A 404 -4.97 -0.32 -35.48
C LYS A 404 -4.01 0.84 -35.70
N THR A 405 -4.15 1.91 -34.90
CA THR A 405 -3.25 3.07 -34.98
C THR A 405 -1.81 2.66 -34.69
N ARG A 406 -1.60 1.85 -33.67
CA ARG A 406 -0.27 1.35 -33.27
C ARG A 406 0.35 0.47 -34.38
N ASP A 407 -0.45 -0.46 -34.93
CA ASP A 407 0.01 -1.37 -35.98
C ASP A 407 0.33 -0.60 -37.27
N ASN A 408 -0.46 0.38 -37.65
CA ASN A 408 -0.19 1.23 -38.80
C ASN A 408 1.08 2.06 -38.60
N ALA A 409 1.32 2.58 -37.40
CA ALA A 409 2.54 3.30 -37.07
C ALA A 409 3.77 2.39 -37.17
N ARG A 410 3.64 1.14 -36.72
CA ARG A 410 4.73 0.13 -36.83
C ARG A 410 5.02 -0.22 -38.28
N LYS A 411 4.00 -0.35 -39.11
CA LYS A 411 4.16 -0.63 -40.55
C LYS A 411 4.77 0.55 -41.31
N ALA A 412 4.39 1.78 -40.93
CA ALA A 412 4.90 3.01 -41.53
C ALA A 412 6.35 3.29 -41.10
N ASN A 413 6.70 2.91 -39.87
CA ASN A 413 8.01 3.15 -39.27
C ASN A 413 8.70 1.82 -38.94
N GLN A 414 9.45 1.26 -39.87
CA GLN A 414 10.43 0.23 -39.55
C GLN A 414 11.57 0.79 -38.69
N LEU A 415 11.41 2.04 -38.23
CA LEU A 415 12.33 2.76 -37.36
C LEU A 415 11.60 2.98 -36.01
N ASP A 416 11.44 1.90 -35.24
CA ASP A 416 10.74 1.89 -33.96
C ASP A 416 11.38 2.79 -32.88
N ALA A 417 12.51 3.40 -33.17
CA ALA A 417 13.21 4.30 -32.26
C ALA A 417 12.89 5.78 -32.49
N ALA A 418 12.03 6.10 -33.47
CA ALA A 418 11.78 7.49 -33.86
C ALA A 418 11.25 8.38 -32.71
N PRO A 419 10.35 7.91 -31.80
CA PRO A 419 9.89 8.76 -30.69
C PRO A 419 10.96 9.10 -29.67
N LEU A 420 12.04 8.32 -29.61
CA LEU A 420 13.11 8.52 -28.63
C LEU A 420 14.33 9.26 -29.21
N VAL A 421 14.37 9.42 -30.53
CA VAL A 421 15.49 10.10 -31.18
C VAL A 421 15.54 11.56 -30.74
N GLY A 422 16.64 11.95 -30.14
CA GLY A 422 16.82 13.31 -29.64
C GLY A 422 16.25 13.59 -28.27
N LYS A 423 15.46 12.66 -27.71
CA LYS A 423 14.88 12.81 -26.36
C LYS A 423 15.65 12.00 -25.32
N LEU A 424 15.69 10.69 -25.47
CA LEU A 424 16.34 9.80 -24.49
C LEU A 424 17.87 9.84 -24.65
N SER A 425 18.56 10.23 -23.60
CA SER A 425 20.01 10.05 -23.49
C SER A 425 20.25 8.69 -22.83
N ALA A 426 20.37 7.66 -23.63
CA ALA A 426 20.50 6.28 -23.16
C ALA A 426 21.80 6.05 -22.39
N CYS A 427 21.78 5.10 -21.45
CA CYS A 427 23.00 4.61 -20.79
C CYS A 427 23.60 3.46 -21.60
N ARG A 428 24.87 3.17 -21.31
CA ARG A 428 25.63 2.10 -22.01
C ARG A 428 25.40 0.71 -21.41
N GLY A 429 24.90 0.67 -20.18
CA GLY A 429 24.67 -0.57 -19.44
C GLY A 429 23.61 -1.44 -20.10
N LYS A 430 23.90 -2.74 -20.20
CA LYS A 430 22.99 -3.72 -20.79
C LYS A 430 22.15 -4.46 -19.75
N LYS A 431 22.58 -4.44 -18.49
CA LYS A 431 21.87 -5.11 -17.39
C LYS A 431 20.87 -4.15 -16.75
N ALA A 432 19.61 -4.47 -16.86
CA ALA A 432 18.52 -3.64 -16.31
C ALA A 432 18.70 -3.41 -14.79
N GLU A 433 19.18 -4.42 -14.08
CA GLU A 433 19.38 -4.39 -12.62
C GLU A 433 20.37 -3.31 -12.16
N ASP A 434 21.29 -2.89 -13.04
CA ASP A 434 22.28 -1.87 -12.73
C ASP A 434 21.86 -0.47 -13.21
N ASN A 435 20.87 -0.38 -14.09
CA ASN A 435 20.53 0.84 -14.82
C ASN A 435 19.48 1.68 -14.06
N GLU A 436 19.56 2.99 -14.26
CA GLU A 436 18.65 3.98 -13.73
C GLU A 436 18.15 4.92 -14.83
N LEU A 437 16.84 5.23 -14.80
CA LEU A 437 16.24 6.23 -15.68
C LEU A 437 15.85 7.44 -14.85
N PHE A 438 16.37 8.61 -15.20
CA PHE A 438 15.94 9.89 -14.62
C PHE A 438 14.95 10.54 -15.59
N ILE A 439 13.72 10.74 -15.11
CA ILE A 439 12.69 11.53 -15.81
C ILE A 439 12.85 12.95 -15.27
N VAL A 440 13.25 13.88 -16.13
CA VAL A 440 13.67 15.22 -15.71
C VAL A 440 12.77 16.27 -16.33
N GLU A 441 12.36 17.25 -15.52
CA GLU A 441 11.53 18.37 -15.98
C GLU A 441 12.34 19.33 -16.84
N GLY A 442 11.96 19.42 -18.11
CA GLY A 442 12.47 20.40 -19.06
C GLY A 442 13.83 20.07 -19.69
N ASP A 443 14.08 20.70 -20.83
CA ASP A 443 15.31 20.47 -21.60
C ASP A 443 16.55 21.08 -20.91
N SER A 444 16.39 22.17 -20.16
CA SER A 444 17.51 22.82 -19.44
C SER A 444 18.07 21.88 -18.35
N ALA A 445 17.19 21.41 -17.46
CA ALA A 445 17.60 20.45 -16.42
C ALA A 445 18.04 19.12 -17.04
N GLY A 446 17.39 18.70 -18.12
CA GLY A 446 17.79 17.52 -18.89
C GLY A 446 19.21 17.63 -19.44
N GLY A 447 19.59 18.80 -19.90
CA GLY A 447 20.95 19.08 -20.38
C GLY A 447 21.99 18.98 -19.27
N SER A 448 21.73 19.60 -18.12
CA SER A 448 22.62 19.52 -16.95
C SER A 448 22.75 18.06 -16.46
N ALA A 449 21.62 17.35 -16.38
CA ALA A 449 21.61 15.94 -15.96
C ALA A 449 22.38 15.06 -16.92
N LYS A 450 22.23 15.27 -18.23
CA LYS A 450 22.96 14.53 -19.26
C LYS A 450 24.48 14.71 -19.13
N GLN A 451 24.90 15.95 -18.84
CA GLN A 451 26.34 16.24 -18.68
C GLN A 451 26.88 15.71 -17.34
N GLY A 452 26.10 15.77 -16.27
CA GLY A 452 26.53 15.37 -14.93
C GLY A 452 26.45 13.88 -14.64
N ARG A 453 25.65 13.14 -15.39
CA ARG A 453 25.37 11.72 -15.14
C ARG A 453 26.57 10.79 -15.33
N ASP A 454 26.48 9.62 -14.74
CA ASP A 454 27.35 8.51 -15.10
C ASP A 454 26.69 7.74 -16.27
N SER A 455 27.17 7.97 -17.48
CA SER A 455 26.58 7.38 -18.68
C SER A 455 26.72 5.86 -18.77
N ARG A 456 27.48 5.25 -17.87
CA ARG A 456 27.58 3.78 -17.83
C ARG A 456 26.24 3.14 -17.46
N TYR A 457 25.48 3.76 -16.51
CA TYR A 457 24.25 3.15 -16.00
C TYR A 457 23.09 4.13 -15.83
N GLN A 458 23.29 5.43 -16.08
CA GLN A 458 22.21 6.42 -15.92
C GLN A 458 21.75 6.94 -17.28
N ALA A 459 20.44 6.83 -17.53
CA ALA A 459 19.77 7.37 -18.70
C ALA A 459 18.93 8.59 -18.29
N ILE A 460 18.77 9.55 -19.20
CA ILE A 460 18.00 10.79 -18.96
C ILE A 460 16.91 10.92 -20.01
N LEU A 461 15.68 11.12 -19.54
CA LEU A 461 14.51 11.42 -20.39
C LEU A 461 13.91 12.75 -19.95
N PRO A 462 14.17 13.86 -20.65
CA PRO A 462 13.54 15.13 -20.33
C PRO A 462 12.09 15.16 -20.81
N LEU A 463 11.21 15.72 -19.99
CA LEU A 463 9.81 15.98 -20.35
C LEU A 463 9.68 17.43 -20.84
N ARG A 464 9.05 17.61 -21.99
CA ARG A 464 8.84 18.93 -22.59
C ARG A 464 7.48 19.49 -22.17
N GLY A 465 7.44 20.04 -20.96
CA GLY A 465 6.24 20.58 -20.36
C GLY A 465 5.46 19.56 -19.56
N LYS A 466 4.24 19.92 -19.14
CA LYS A 466 3.39 19.05 -18.34
C LYS A 466 2.78 17.93 -19.19
N PRO A 467 2.96 16.67 -18.81
CA PRO A 467 2.26 15.58 -19.50
C PRO A 467 0.75 15.68 -19.31
N LEU A 468 0.02 14.89 -20.09
CA LEU A 468 -1.42 14.78 -19.99
C LEU A 468 -1.81 14.20 -18.61
N ASN A 469 -2.86 14.73 -17.99
CA ASN A 469 -3.41 14.13 -16.76
C ASN A 469 -4.18 12.85 -17.16
N ALA A 470 -3.56 11.69 -16.89
CA ALA A 470 -4.09 10.39 -17.31
C ALA A 470 -5.42 10.03 -16.61
N GLU A 471 -5.71 10.59 -15.44
CA GLU A 471 -6.96 10.34 -14.70
C GLU A 471 -8.19 10.84 -15.49
N LYS A 472 -8.00 11.88 -16.28
CA LYS A 472 -9.10 12.55 -17.02
C LYS A 472 -9.28 12.03 -18.44
N LYS A 473 -8.47 11.07 -18.89
CA LYS A 473 -8.41 10.73 -20.32
C LYS A 473 -8.50 9.22 -20.55
N ARG A 474 -9.08 8.88 -21.71
CA ARG A 474 -9.15 7.47 -22.15
C ARG A 474 -7.77 6.97 -22.59
N LEU A 475 -7.61 5.66 -22.61
CA LEU A 475 -6.35 5.00 -22.98
C LEU A 475 -5.80 5.46 -24.34
N ASP A 476 -6.69 5.60 -25.35
CA ASP A 476 -6.27 6.04 -26.69
C ASP A 476 -5.65 7.45 -26.66
N GLN A 477 -6.20 8.34 -25.85
CA GLN A 477 -5.67 9.69 -25.67
C GLN A 477 -4.33 9.68 -24.91
N VAL A 478 -4.20 8.82 -23.91
CA VAL A 478 -2.95 8.64 -23.17
C VAL A 478 -1.86 8.12 -24.10
N LEU A 479 -2.18 7.12 -24.93
CA LEU A 479 -1.24 6.53 -25.89
C LEU A 479 -0.88 7.49 -27.05
N SER A 480 -1.73 8.46 -27.37
CA SER A 480 -1.42 9.46 -28.39
C SER A 480 -0.54 10.60 -27.87
N ASN A 481 -0.43 10.74 -26.52
CA ASN A 481 0.41 11.77 -25.91
C ASN A 481 1.90 11.43 -26.11
N GLU A 482 2.64 12.36 -26.68
CA GLU A 482 4.03 12.16 -27.06
C GLU A 482 4.95 11.86 -25.85
N GLU A 483 4.71 12.55 -24.72
CA GLU A 483 5.52 12.37 -23.51
C GLU A 483 5.31 10.98 -22.92
N PHE A 484 4.05 10.50 -22.85
CA PHE A 484 3.78 9.15 -22.36
C PHE A 484 4.28 8.08 -23.33
N ARG A 485 4.15 8.28 -24.65
CA ARG A 485 4.71 7.33 -25.64
C ARG A 485 6.22 7.19 -25.46
N SER A 486 6.92 8.32 -25.31
CA SER A 486 8.37 8.31 -25.08
C SER A 486 8.73 7.55 -23.82
N LEU A 487 7.98 7.78 -22.73
CA LEU A 487 8.19 7.13 -21.45
C LEU A 487 7.93 5.61 -21.55
N ILE A 488 6.81 5.21 -22.16
CA ILE A 488 6.47 3.78 -22.34
C ILE A 488 7.56 3.08 -23.14
N THR A 489 8.02 3.70 -24.24
CA THR A 489 9.07 3.15 -25.11
C THR A 489 10.40 3.03 -24.34
N ALA A 490 10.77 4.06 -23.58
CA ALA A 490 12.00 4.08 -22.79
C ALA A 490 12.02 2.96 -21.75
N LEU A 491 10.91 2.74 -21.05
CA LEU A 491 10.81 1.72 -20.00
C LEU A 491 10.82 0.29 -20.56
N GLY A 492 10.15 0.07 -21.70
CA GLY A 492 10.12 -1.22 -22.39
C GLY A 492 9.06 -2.20 -21.87
N THR A 493 8.32 -1.85 -20.85
CA THR A 493 7.36 -2.74 -20.16
C THR A 493 6.00 -2.84 -20.82
N SER A 494 5.67 -1.95 -21.77
CA SER A 494 4.29 -1.70 -22.21
C SER A 494 3.43 -1.17 -21.04
N ILE A 495 2.10 -1.17 -21.17
CA ILE A 495 1.18 -0.63 -20.15
C ILE A 495 -0.04 -1.52 -20.00
N ASP A 496 -0.77 -1.33 -18.88
CA ASP A 496 -2.05 -1.94 -18.57
C ASP A 496 -1.95 -3.47 -18.64
N GLU A 497 -2.86 -4.16 -19.31
CA GLU A 497 -2.86 -5.63 -19.40
C GLU A 497 -1.64 -6.21 -20.13
N ASN A 498 -1.01 -5.40 -20.97
CA ASN A 498 0.21 -5.80 -21.70
C ASN A 498 1.49 -5.49 -20.91
N PHE A 499 1.36 -4.94 -19.71
CA PHE A 499 2.51 -4.60 -18.86
C PHE A 499 3.27 -5.88 -18.50
N ASN A 500 4.58 -5.83 -18.69
CA ASN A 500 5.47 -6.94 -18.34
C ASN A 500 6.73 -6.40 -17.66
N LEU A 501 6.78 -6.57 -16.35
CA LEU A 501 7.89 -6.09 -15.52
C LEU A 501 9.24 -6.72 -15.94
N ALA A 502 9.22 -7.95 -16.46
CA ALA A 502 10.45 -8.61 -16.91
C ALA A 502 11.16 -7.88 -18.06
N ASN A 503 10.43 -7.05 -18.81
CA ASN A 503 10.98 -6.25 -19.92
C ASN A 503 11.52 -4.89 -19.47
N LEU A 504 11.43 -4.56 -18.19
CA LEU A 504 11.89 -3.28 -17.65
C LEU A 504 13.40 -3.12 -17.88
N LYS A 505 13.80 -1.98 -18.44
CA LYS A 505 15.19 -1.70 -18.79
C LYS A 505 15.98 -1.03 -17.65
N TYR A 506 15.31 -0.63 -16.57
CA TYR A 506 15.92 0.15 -15.49
C TYR A 506 15.44 -0.36 -14.13
N ASN A 507 16.38 -0.63 -13.22
CA ASN A 507 16.05 -1.02 -11.86
C ASN A 507 15.40 0.13 -11.07
N LYS A 508 15.83 1.36 -11.35
CA LYS A 508 15.25 2.55 -10.71
C LYS A 508 14.74 3.52 -11.77
N VAL A 509 13.51 3.97 -11.59
CA VAL A 509 12.87 5.03 -12.38
C VAL A 509 12.70 6.21 -11.42
N ILE A 510 13.48 7.27 -11.64
CA ILE A 510 13.64 8.37 -10.70
C ILE A 510 13.04 9.64 -11.31
N ILE A 511 12.04 10.21 -10.63
CA ILE A 511 11.41 11.47 -11.04
C ILE A 511 12.21 12.62 -10.44
N LEU A 512 12.75 13.49 -11.32
CA LEU A 512 13.43 14.74 -10.92
C LEU A 512 12.62 15.91 -11.45
N SER A 513 12.03 16.69 -10.56
CA SER A 513 11.27 17.90 -10.92
C SER A 513 11.74 19.07 -10.08
N ASP A 514 11.43 20.28 -10.54
CA ASP A 514 11.77 21.49 -9.85
C ASP A 514 11.07 21.55 -8.48
N ALA A 515 11.66 22.29 -7.55
CA ALA A 515 11.13 22.48 -6.20
C ALA A 515 10.12 23.62 -6.19
N ASP A 516 9.11 23.55 -7.05
CA ASP A 516 8.06 24.55 -7.19
C ASP A 516 6.70 23.86 -7.41
N GLN A 517 5.65 24.66 -7.60
CA GLN A 517 4.29 24.16 -7.77
C GLN A 517 4.12 23.35 -9.07
N ASP A 518 4.79 23.78 -10.14
CA ASP A 518 4.73 23.07 -11.41
C ASP A 518 5.43 21.72 -11.33
N GLY A 519 6.58 21.66 -10.66
CA GLY A 519 7.31 20.41 -10.41
C GLY A 519 6.49 19.43 -9.56
N ALA A 520 5.82 19.94 -8.52
CA ALA A 520 4.91 19.11 -7.70
C ALA A 520 3.77 18.54 -8.54
N HIS A 521 3.20 19.33 -9.46
CA HIS A 521 2.12 18.90 -10.35
C HIS A 521 2.63 17.83 -11.34
N ILE A 522 3.82 18.00 -11.90
CA ILE A 522 4.42 17.00 -12.81
C ILE A 522 4.61 15.67 -12.08
N ARG A 523 5.12 15.70 -10.83
CA ARG A 523 5.23 14.50 -10.01
C ARG A 523 3.87 13.81 -9.84
N ALA A 524 2.83 14.59 -9.51
CA ALA A 524 1.48 14.05 -9.32
C ALA A 524 0.95 13.40 -10.60
N ILE A 525 1.17 14.03 -11.77
CA ILE A 525 0.76 13.49 -13.07
C ILE A 525 1.47 12.15 -13.36
N LEU A 526 2.79 12.09 -13.14
CA LEU A 526 3.56 10.88 -13.38
C LEU A 526 3.17 9.76 -12.43
N LEU A 527 2.96 10.07 -11.14
CA LEU A 527 2.53 9.07 -10.16
C LEU A 527 1.12 8.55 -10.48
N THR A 528 0.22 9.42 -10.95
CA THR A 528 -1.11 9.02 -11.43
C THR A 528 -0.99 8.04 -12.59
N PHE A 529 -0.17 8.36 -13.59
CA PHE A 529 0.07 7.51 -14.75
C PHE A 529 0.61 6.15 -14.33
N PHE A 530 1.64 6.12 -13.48
CA PHE A 530 2.22 4.85 -13.01
C PHE A 530 1.20 4.03 -12.21
N PHE A 531 0.44 4.67 -11.33
CA PHE A 531 -0.58 3.98 -10.52
C PHE A 531 -1.67 3.37 -11.41
N ARG A 532 -2.13 4.09 -12.44
CA ARG A 532 -3.25 3.64 -13.30
C ARG A 532 -2.82 2.60 -14.34
N TYR A 533 -1.62 2.75 -14.93
CA TYR A 533 -1.23 1.98 -16.10
C TYR A 533 0.00 1.10 -15.90
N MET A 534 0.76 1.30 -14.83
CA MET A 534 1.99 0.55 -14.53
C MET A 534 2.10 0.27 -13.03
N LYS A 535 1.01 -0.17 -12.42
CA LYS A 535 0.94 -0.37 -10.96
C LYS A 535 2.06 -1.28 -10.44
N GLU A 536 2.38 -2.33 -11.20
CA GLU A 536 3.44 -3.28 -10.83
C GLU A 536 4.83 -2.63 -10.80
N LEU A 537 5.04 -1.55 -11.54
CA LEU A 537 6.28 -0.79 -11.48
C LEU A 537 6.46 -0.16 -10.08
N VAL A 538 5.36 0.33 -9.51
CA VAL A 538 5.35 0.93 -8.16
C VAL A 538 5.45 -0.17 -7.09
N THR A 539 4.60 -1.18 -7.16
CA THR A 539 4.58 -2.26 -6.15
C THR A 539 5.86 -3.10 -6.17
N GLY A 540 6.53 -3.18 -7.32
CA GLY A 540 7.83 -3.83 -7.45
C GLY A 540 9.00 -3.01 -6.90
N GLY A 541 8.74 -1.78 -6.44
CA GLY A 541 9.75 -0.95 -5.78
C GLY A 541 10.69 -0.20 -6.72
N HIS A 542 10.28 0.02 -7.98
CA HIS A 542 11.16 0.61 -8.99
C HIS A 542 11.02 2.13 -9.13
N VAL A 543 9.98 2.75 -8.54
CA VAL A 543 9.71 4.18 -8.71
C VAL A 543 10.24 4.97 -7.52
N TYR A 544 10.99 6.02 -7.80
CA TYR A 544 11.62 6.90 -6.80
C TYR A 544 11.39 8.37 -7.16
N ILE A 545 11.34 9.21 -6.13
CA ILE A 545 11.42 10.66 -6.27
C ILE A 545 12.81 11.08 -5.84
N GLY A 546 13.54 11.75 -6.72
CA GLY A 546 14.83 12.35 -6.40
C GLY A 546 14.63 13.61 -5.58
N MET A 547 15.44 13.78 -4.54
CA MET A 547 15.34 14.88 -3.59
C MET A 547 16.55 15.80 -3.78
N PRO A 548 16.48 16.81 -4.68
CA PRO A 548 17.58 17.78 -4.80
C PRO A 548 17.61 18.68 -3.56
N PRO A 549 18.76 19.29 -3.25
CA PRO A 549 18.82 20.22 -2.13
C PRO A 549 18.00 21.47 -2.44
N LEU A 550 17.39 22.03 -1.40
CA LEU A 550 16.63 23.28 -1.49
C LEU A 550 17.55 24.50 -1.30
N TYR A 551 18.63 24.33 -0.56
CA TYR A 551 19.52 25.44 -0.17
C TYR A 551 20.98 25.08 -0.35
N LYS A 552 21.76 26.09 -0.74
CA LYS A 552 23.23 26.06 -0.76
C LYS A 552 23.72 27.14 0.20
N VAL A 553 24.56 26.77 1.16
CA VAL A 553 25.24 27.68 2.08
C VAL A 553 26.72 27.65 1.73
N GLN A 554 27.29 28.78 1.36
CA GLN A 554 28.69 28.86 0.94
C GLN A 554 29.47 29.88 1.76
N LYS A 555 30.65 29.48 2.18
CA LYS A 555 31.61 30.38 2.83
C LYS A 555 33.01 30.09 2.32
N GLY A 556 33.54 30.99 1.49
CA GLY A 556 34.79 30.74 0.80
C GLY A 556 34.69 29.52 -0.10
N SER A 557 35.59 28.58 0.08
CA SER A 557 35.62 27.31 -0.66
C SER A 557 34.69 26.25 -0.09
N LYS A 558 34.16 26.45 1.14
CA LYS A 558 33.27 25.49 1.79
C LYS A 558 31.84 25.65 1.29
N VAL A 559 31.27 24.58 0.79
CA VAL A 559 29.89 24.54 0.30
C VAL A 559 29.13 23.46 1.07
N LEU A 560 27.98 23.85 1.64
CA LEU A 560 27.07 22.94 2.35
C LEU A 560 25.71 22.97 1.65
N TYR A 561 25.06 21.83 1.57
CA TYR A 561 23.71 21.70 0.99
C TYR A 561 22.72 21.30 2.06
N ALA A 562 21.53 21.90 2.03
CA ALA A 562 20.45 21.57 2.94
C ALA A 562 19.19 21.18 2.15
N TYR A 563 18.53 20.13 2.59
CA TYR A 563 17.38 19.54 1.93
C TYR A 563 16.06 19.95 2.59
N ASP A 564 16.13 20.52 3.79
CA ASP A 564 14.98 21.06 4.52
C ASP A 564 15.46 22.18 5.47
N ASP A 565 14.51 22.81 6.15
CA ASP A 565 14.79 23.94 7.05
C ASP A 565 15.60 23.53 8.28
N LYS A 566 15.45 22.29 8.75
CA LYS A 566 16.23 21.77 9.89
C LYS A 566 17.70 21.61 9.50
N GLU A 567 17.96 21.07 8.32
CA GLU A 567 19.31 20.93 7.78
C GLU A 567 19.91 22.31 7.50
N LEU A 568 19.09 23.25 6.98
CA LEU A 568 19.54 24.63 6.75
C LEU A 568 20.07 25.27 8.02
N ALA A 569 19.33 25.14 9.13
CA ALA A 569 19.75 25.70 10.43
C ALA A 569 21.10 25.11 10.88
N LYS A 570 21.31 23.80 10.65
CA LYS A 570 22.58 23.13 10.95
C LYS A 570 23.72 23.69 10.06
N CYS A 571 23.45 23.81 8.76
CA CYS A 571 24.43 24.31 7.79
C CYS A 571 24.84 25.75 8.13
N ILE A 572 23.89 26.61 8.50
CA ILE A 572 24.15 27.99 8.90
C ILE A 572 25.03 28.02 10.16
N LYS A 573 24.70 27.20 11.16
CA LYS A 573 25.47 27.10 12.39
C LYS A 573 26.91 26.65 12.11
N GLU A 574 27.09 25.67 11.22
CA GLU A 574 28.40 25.14 10.83
C GLU A 574 29.22 26.15 10.04
N ALA A 575 28.58 26.93 9.17
CA ALA A 575 29.24 27.96 8.34
C ALA A 575 29.69 29.16 9.19
N GLY A 576 28.95 29.49 10.25
CA GLY A 576 29.21 30.67 11.07
C GLY A 576 28.89 31.97 10.34
N LYS A 577 29.41 33.09 10.79
CA LYS A 577 29.13 34.42 10.19
C LYS A 577 29.83 34.58 8.82
N GLY A 578 29.23 35.33 7.92
CA GLY A 578 29.81 35.69 6.62
C GLY A 578 29.62 34.64 5.53
N TYR A 579 28.54 33.89 5.58
CA TYR A 579 28.15 32.94 4.53
C TYR A 579 27.21 33.60 3.51
N THR A 580 27.13 33.03 2.33
CA THR A 580 26.11 33.35 1.33
C THR A 580 25.09 32.20 1.29
N LEU A 581 23.81 32.55 1.14
CA LEU A 581 22.69 31.61 1.06
C LEU A 581 22.04 31.71 -0.31
N GLN A 582 21.91 30.58 -0.97
CA GLN A 582 21.17 30.46 -2.23
C GLN A 582 20.04 29.44 -2.06
N ARG A 583 18.84 29.84 -2.46
CA ARG A 583 17.73 28.88 -2.59
C ARG A 583 17.62 28.45 -4.04
N TYR A 584 17.56 27.13 -4.26
CA TYR A 584 17.33 26.57 -5.58
C TYR A 584 15.82 26.49 -5.85
N LYS A 585 15.37 27.13 -6.92
CA LYS A 585 13.97 27.06 -7.37
C LYS A 585 13.79 25.98 -8.45
N GLY A 586 14.84 25.69 -9.22
CA GLY A 586 14.79 24.71 -10.28
C GLY A 586 16.12 24.01 -10.47
N LEU A 587 16.05 22.82 -11.04
CA LEU A 587 17.20 21.97 -11.34
C LEU A 587 18.16 22.65 -12.34
N GLY A 588 17.62 23.49 -13.23
CA GLY A 588 18.41 24.24 -14.21
C GLY A 588 19.34 25.28 -13.59
N GLU A 589 19.18 25.60 -12.31
CA GLU A 589 20.08 26.50 -11.58
C GLU A 589 21.35 25.81 -11.10
N MET A 590 21.40 24.48 -11.19
CA MET A 590 22.58 23.69 -10.81
C MET A 590 23.43 23.41 -12.04
N ASN A 591 24.75 23.56 -11.89
CA ASN A 591 25.66 23.09 -12.92
C ASN A 591 25.76 21.55 -12.86
N PRO A 592 26.31 20.89 -13.91
CA PRO A 592 26.34 19.43 -13.94
C PRO A 592 27.04 18.78 -12.74
N GLU A 593 28.13 19.38 -12.25
CA GLU A 593 28.89 18.86 -11.10
C GLU A 593 28.06 18.93 -9.82
N GLN A 594 27.34 20.02 -9.62
CA GLN A 594 26.45 20.21 -8.45
C GLN A 594 25.30 19.20 -8.49
N LEU A 595 24.68 19.02 -9.65
CA LEU A 595 23.58 18.08 -9.83
C LEU A 595 24.04 16.65 -9.58
N TRP A 596 25.21 16.27 -10.10
CA TRP A 596 25.80 14.96 -9.80
C TRP A 596 26.02 14.79 -8.30
N ALA A 597 26.76 15.69 -7.68
CA ALA A 597 27.20 15.55 -6.29
C ALA A 597 26.05 15.52 -5.28
N THR A 598 24.93 16.19 -5.57
CA THR A 598 23.82 16.33 -4.63
C THR A 598 22.64 15.39 -4.92
N THR A 599 22.43 15.03 -6.19
CA THR A 599 21.14 14.44 -6.63
C THR A 599 21.32 13.12 -7.40
N MET A 600 22.42 12.93 -8.10
CA MET A 600 22.59 11.78 -9.01
C MET A 600 23.59 10.74 -8.50
N ASP A 601 24.61 11.13 -7.74
CA ASP A 601 25.62 10.21 -7.19
C ASP A 601 24.96 9.24 -6.19
N PRO A 602 24.96 7.93 -6.49
CA PRO A 602 24.31 6.96 -5.58
C PRO A 602 24.85 6.97 -4.15
N SER A 603 26.08 7.43 -3.93
CA SER A 603 26.70 7.47 -2.59
C SER A 603 26.27 8.69 -1.76
N GLN A 604 25.74 9.73 -2.40
CA GLN A 604 25.44 11.02 -1.73
C GLN A 604 23.99 11.42 -1.82
N ARG A 605 23.29 11.02 -2.87
CA ARG A 605 21.92 11.46 -3.17
C ARG A 605 20.88 10.95 -2.17
N LYS A 606 19.77 11.68 -2.09
CA LYS A 606 18.59 11.26 -1.34
C LYS A 606 17.49 10.86 -2.33
N LEU A 607 16.98 9.64 -2.19
CA LEU A 607 15.85 9.15 -2.96
C LEU A 607 14.72 8.74 -2.02
N MET A 608 13.49 9.08 -2.40
CA MET A 608 12.30 8.61 -1.71
C MET A 608 11.63 7.53 -2.57
N GLN A 609 11.61 6.30 -2.08
CA GLN A 609 10.92 5.21 -2.78
C GLN A 609 9.40 5.42 -2.69
N VAL A 610 8.73 5.30 -3.82
CA VAL A 610 7.27 5.41 -3.88
C VAL A 610 6.67 4.04 -3.58
N THR A 611 5.78 3.98 -2.59
CA THR A 611 5.12 2.73 -2.19
C THR A 611 3.60 2.92 -2.19
N ILE A 612 2.88 1.82 -2.39
CA ILE A 612 1.42 1.78 -2.24
C ILE A 612 1.14 0.94 -0.98
N GLU A 613 0.84 1.61 0.13
CA GLU A 613 0.54 0.93 1.40
C GLU A 613 -0.94 0.56 1.50
N ASP A 614 -1.80 1.37 0.89
CA ASP A 614 -3.25 1.20 0.86
C ASP A 614 -3.73 1.57 -0.55
N ALA A 615 -4.06 0.57 -1.35
CA ALA A 615 -4.43 0.76 -2.76
C ALA A 615 -5.79 1.46 -2.89
N ALA A 616 -6.74 1.19 -1.99
CA ALA A 616 -8.05 1.84 -2.03
C ALA A 616 -7.92 3.33 -1.69
N LEU A 617 -7.09 3.66 -0.71
CA LEU A 617 -6.81 5.05 -0.36
C LEU A 617 -6.10 5.78 -1.50
N ALA A 618 -5.12 5.14 -2.13
CA ALA A 618 -4.39 5.73 -3.27
C ALA A 618 -5.36 6.03 -4.42
N ASP A 619 -6.24 5.07 -4.74
CA ASP A 619 -7.28 5.25 -5.76
C ASP A 619 -8.17 6.47 -5.44
N ARG A 620 -8.66 6.53 -4.21
CA ARG A 620 -9.54 7.61 -3.77
C ARG A 620 -8.81 8.97 -3.79
N ARG A 621 -7.57 9.04 -3.33
CA ARG A 621 -6.76 10.27 -3.35
C ARG A 621 -6.52 10.76 -4.77
N ILE A 622 -6.19 9.85 -5.67
CA ILE A 622 -5.98 10.20 -7.08
C ILE A 622 -7.29 10.70 -7.71
N THR A 623 -8.41 10.03 -7.45
CA THR A 623 -9.73 10.46 -7.94
C THR A 623 -10.07 11.88 -7.45
N ILE A 624 -9.87 12.16 -6.16
CA ILE A 624 -10.17 13.47 -5.57
C ILE A 624 -9.26 14.56 -6.16
N LEU A 625 -7.95 14.32 -6.17
CA LEU A 625 -6.97 15.35 -6.51
C LEU A 625 -6.78 15.53 -8.02
N MET A 626 -6.90 14.46 -8.81
CA MET A 626 -6.59 14.46 -10.24
C MET A 626 -7.83 14.27 -11.13
N GLY A 627 -8.98 13.93 -10.56
CA GLY A 627 -10.22 13.67 -11.29
C GLY A 627 -10.87 14.93 -11.87
N ASP A 628 -11.97 14.75 -12.61
CA ASP A 628 -12.68 15.84 -13.30
C ASP A 628 -13.47 16.73 -12.36
N LYS A 629 -14.02 16.17 -11.28
CA LYS A 629 -14.87 16.92 -10.36
C LYS A 629 -14.06 17.87 -9.50
N VAL A 630 -14.48 19.13 -9.47
CA VAL A 630 -13.78 20.19 -8.72
C VAL A 630 -14.15 20.15 -7.24
N GLU A 631 -15.41 19.84 -6.92
CA GLU A 631 -15.96 19.93 -5.57
C GLU A 631 -15.19 19.02 -4.57
N PRO A 632 -14.95 17.73 -4.86
CA PRO A 632 -14.21 16.89 -3.93
C PRO A 632 -12.79 17.40 -3.67
N ARG A 633 -12.13 17.95 -4.71
CA ARG A 633 -10.77 18.50 -4.57
C ARG A 633 -10.79 19.77 -3.73
N ARG A 634 -11.76 20.68 -3.96
CA ARG A 634 -11.93 21.88 -3.16
C ARG A 634 -12.17 21.53 -1.69
N ASP A 635 -13.07 20.60 -1.42
CA ASP A 635 -13.41 20.19 -0.05
C ASP A 635 -12.21 19.57 0.64
N TYR A 636 -11.45 18.72 -0.07
CA TYR A 636 -10.21 18.14 0.44
C TYR A 636 -9.19 19.24 0.82
N ILE A 637 -9.03 20.26 -0.02
CA ILE A 637 -8.12 21.37 0.26
C ILE A 637 -8.57 22.12 1.53
N ILE A 638 -9.86 22.44 1.63
CA ILE A 638 -10.41 23.16 2.79
C ILE A 638 -10.17 22.38 4.09
N GLU A 639 -10.37 21.05 4.05
CA GLU A 639 -10.22 20.18 5.21
C GLU A 639 -8.77 19.98 5.64
N ASN A 640 -7.83 20.02 4.70
CA ASN A 640 -6.45 19.59 4.96
C ASN A 640 -5.41 20.72 4.88
N ALA A 641 -5.76 21.87 4.31
CA ALA A 641 -4.80 22.98 4.20
C ALA A 641 -4.59 23.66 5.56
N ASP A 642 -3.34 23.88 5.88
CA ASP A 642 -2.95 24.64 7.07
C ASP A 642 -2.40 25.99 6.60
N PHE A 643 -3.26 27.00 6.64
CA PHE A 643 -2.91 28.36 6.17
C PHE A 643 -1.92 29.08 7.10
N ASN A 644 -1.61 28.49 8.23
CA ASN A 644 -0.61 29.04 9.17
C ASN A 644 0.80 28.55 8.88
N LYS A 645 0.96 27.54 8.03
CA LYS A 645 2.28 27.05 7.65
C LYS A 645 2.93 27.99 6.62
N PRO A 646 4.22 28.31 6.76
CA PRO A 646 4.92 29.08 5.76
C PRO A 646 4.97 28.33 4.43
N ASP A 647 5.00 29.08 3.33
CA ASP A 647 5.13 28.50 2.00
C ASP A 647 6.51 27.86 1.87
N ASN A 648 6.53 26.55 1.62
CA ASN A 648 7.78 25.79 1.47
C ASN A 648 8.54 26.18 0.18
N PHE A 649 7.91 26.94 -0.71
CA PHE A 649 8.51 27.38 -1.97
C PHE A 649 9.15 28.79 -1.86
N GLU A 650 9.07 29.43 -0.69
CA GLU A 650 9.70 30.73 -0.46
C GLU A 650 10.75 30.64 0.67
N LEU A 651 11.74 31.51 0.59
CA LEU A 651 12.73 31.65 1.67
C LEU A 651 12.02 32.14 2.94
N PRO A 652 12.35 31.58 4.11
CA PRO A 652 11.81 32.10 5.38
C PRO A 652 12.11 33.59 5.55
N GLU A 653 11.13 34.32 6.08
CA GLU A 653 11.32 35.76 6.40
C GLU A 653 12.52 35.94 7.33
N GLY A 654 13.38 36.88 7.00
CA GLY A 654 14.61 37.17 7.74
C GLY A 654 15.86 36.48 7.21
N GLN A 655 15.71 35.57 6.23
CA GLN A 655 16.85 34.91 5.57
C GLN A 655 17.03 35.38 4.12
N ARG A 656 16.24 36.37 3.69
CA ARG A 656 16.47 37.04 2.41
C ARG A 656 17.75 37.82 2.59
N GLY A 657 18.83 37.26 2.10
CA GLY A 657 20.15 37.85 2.23
C GLY A 657 20.16 39.27 1.72
N GLU A 658 20.71 40.19 2.50
CA GLU A 658 21.06 41.48 2.00
C GLU A 658 22.11 41.27 0.91
N GLY A 659 21.62 41.20 -0.33
CA GLY A 659 22.49 41.18 -1.48
C GLY A 659 23.16 42.53 -1.62
N LYS A 660 24.38 42.66 -1.16
CA LYS A 660 25.34 43.65 -1.61
C LYS A 660 26.64 42.95 -1.94
#